data_9adc4d1bb33f0d11512a0bc50b08e0fc
#
_entry.id   9adc4d1bb33f0d11512a0bc50b08e0fc
#
_cell.length_a   1.000
_cell.length_b   1.000
_cell.length_c   1.000
_cell.angle_alpha   90.00
_cell.angle_beta   90.00
_cell.angle_gamma   90.00
#
_symmetry.space_group_name_H-M   'P 1'
#
loop_
_entity.id
_entity.type
_entity.pdbx_description
1 polymer ?
#
loop_
_entity_poly.entity_id
_entity_poly.type
_entity_poly.pdbx_seq_one_letter_code
_entity_poly.pdbx_strand_id
1 'polypeptide(L)'
;MLLKKIAAILTVASIGATTFTSNKEVMAIDSASKAKEIVSNMTLEEKLGQMIMPDFRMWQEDGTKEPSDLTEINSEVAEVIDKYDLGGVILFAENVKEISQTTTLIHDLQEVAINDKDGNLPLLITLDQEGGIVTRLGEGTNLPGNMALGATRSEKSSYDAGYLIGRELNALGVNVNFAPVLDTNNNPENPVIGVRSISSNPELVGKLGKNIAKGIQDQGVAATAKHFPGHGDTSTDSHYGLPMVNKSIEELRETELKPFKIAIENGIDMIMTAHIQFPQIEKDTFISKKDGSQIVIPATLSDDIIKGILREEMEYYGVVITDAMNMKAISDHFGELESTKMAINAGIDIILMPTILRNNEDVKKLDYIVNGILDSIKSGEIKEEEITDSVERIVKLKIDRGIIDLKNNNVSLEEKIKKAKETVGSIENRNIERRIAEEAITITKNEDNILPLNPKEGEKVLLIAPNESQIHSMKFGINRLIHENSLNKIQLDTYEYNNIGIIDDVLKEKIESSDYIIVASLSSNANHLKPGAWNRDLPRSVIDYGNKLNKDTVLISLRNPYDLAVYDNAKAQVVAYGFKGMDPTEGDTLFPTKSSGPNIPASMGVVFGAVEPKGKLPVDIPSLNNDGTMNTEVNYYDYGHGITNINSLGNVNISMDKKINLGDNFQVKFNLSDFNEIVAGKYRAKIKFQGEKLEFIKGKLELSGDLQANIIDKNTLEVLINLDASSIKANEMNFILEFKAIDKAELTSIEITSSELIDVKGRSFNQKYVISEFSIEDNKEDKPLSPDEDKEDEENNEDLENSDDNNEEKLPQTGSNVGKEFIFGLGSLSLLAGIGLKSKRFKRK
;
A
#
# COMPACT_ATOMS: atom_id res chain seq x y z
N MET A 1 -40.14 -12.85 28.07
CA MET A 1 -40.19 -12.39 26.69
C MET A 1 -38.82 -12.12 26.11
N LEU A 2 -37.91 -11.53 26.85
CA LEU A 2 -36.52 -11.23 26.44
C LEU A 2 -35.67 -12.50 26.16
N LEU A 3 -35.78 -13.53 26.99
CA LEU A 3 -35.06 -14.81 26.80
C LEU A 3 -35.51 -15.61 25.55
N LYS A 4 -36.77 -15.48 25.10
CA LYS A 4 -37.21 -16.08 23.83
C LYS A 4 -36.72 -15.31 22.59
N LYS A 5 -36.46 -14.01 22.67
CA LYS A 5 -35.85 -13.22 21.59
C LYS A 5 -34.36 -13.49 21.43
N ILE A 6 -33.65 -13.71 22.55
CA ILE A 6 -32.21 -14.07 22.52
C ILE A 6 -32.02 -15.49 21.95
N ALA A 7 -32.87 -16.45 22.30
CA ALA A 7 -32.83 -17.80 21.72
C ALA A 7 -33.14 -17.82 20.21
N ALA A 8 -34.04 -16.96 19.72
CA ALA A 8 -34.31 -16.85 18.30
C ALA A 8 -33.17 -16.20 17.50
N ILE A 9 -32.47 -15.22 18.07
CA ILE A 9 -31.31 -14.57 17.43
C ILE A 9 -30.13 -15.54 17.38
N LEU A 10 -29.90 -16.32 18.43
CA LEU A 10 -28.83 -17.34 18.43
C LEU A 10 -29.13 -18.50 17.47
N THR A 11 -30.41 -18.86 17.27
CA THR A 11 -30.79 -19.93 16.32
C THR A 11 -30.68 -19.44 14.87
N VAL A 12 -30.98 -18.19 14.55
CA VAL A 12 -30.80 -17.63 13.22
C VAL A 12 -29.30 -17.42 12.90
N ALA A 13 -28.50 -17.01 13.88
CA ALA A 13 -27.06 -16.88 13.68
C ALA A 13 -26.36 -18.25 13.50
N SER A 14 -26.80 -19.32 14.20
CA SER A 14 -26.26 -20.66 14.02
C SER A 14 -26.72 -21.32 12.71
N ILE A 15 -27.93 -21.07 12.24
CA ILE A 15 -28.41 -21.57 10.93
C ILE A 15 -27.71 -20.82 9.79
N GLY A 16 -27.46 -19.49 9.92
CA GLY A 16 -26.70 -18.70 8.95
C GLY A 16 -25.24 -19.17 8.84
N ALA A 17 -24.58 -19.44 9.96
CA ALA A 17 -23.20 -19.93 9.99
C ALA A 17 -23.08 -21.34 9.41
N THR A 18 -24.01 -22.25 9.74
CA THR A 18 -24.00 -23.61 9.21
C THR A 18 -24.37 -23.72 7.74
N THR A 19 -25.20 -22.81 7.21
CA THR A 19 -25.52 -22.79 5.76
C THR A 19 -24.35 -22.17 4.97
N PHE A 20 -23.62 -21.21 5.52
CA PHE A 20 -22.43 -20.63 4.84
C PHE A 20 -21.25 -21.62 4.81
N THR A 21 -21.00 -22.37 5.89
CA THR A 21 -19.98 -23.41 5.92
C THR A 21 -20.34 -24.59 5.04
N SER A 22 -21.60 -25.06 5.04
CA SER A 22 -22.02 -26.16 4.19
C SER A 22 -21.94 -25.84 2.69
N ASN A 23 -22.26 -24.60 2.27
CA ASN A 23 -22.13 -24.21 0.87
C ASN A 23 -20.67 -24.14 0.41
N LYS A 24 -19.75 -23.64 1.26
CA LYS A 24 -18.33 -23.57 0.93
C LYS A 24 -17.68 -24.96 0.84
N GLU A 25 -18.05 -25.87 1.74
CA GLU A 25 -17.60 -27.28 1.71
C GLU A 25 -18.17 -28.03 0.49
N VAL A 26 -19.43 -27.83 0.15
CA VAL A 26 -20.06 -28.43 -1.03
C VAL A 26 -19.43 -27.94 -2.32
N MET A 27 -19.18 -26.64 -2.45
CA MET A 27 -18.47 -26.08 -3.61
C MET A 27 -17.01 -26.57 -3.71
N ALA A 28 -16.30 -26.71 -2.60
CA ALA A 28 -14.93 -27.22 -2.58
C ALA A 28 -14.84 -28.70 -2.96
N ILE A 29 -15.83 -29.52 -2.58
CA ILE A 29 -15.93 -30.92 -2.99
C ILE A 29 -16.25 -31.03 -4.48
N ASP A 30 -17.11 -30.14 -5.00
CA ASP A 30 -17.46 -30.10 -6.42
C ASP A 30 -16.25 -29.71 -7.29
N SER A 31 -15.50 -28.67 -6.92
CA SER A 31 -14.32 -28.23 -7.67
C SER A 31 -13.20 -29.28 -7.68
N ALA A 32 -12.96 -29.97 -6.57
CA ALA A 32 -11.98 -31.06 -6.51
C ALA A 32 -12.38 -32.25 -7.39
N SER A 33 -13.67 -32.64 -7.38
CA SER A 33 -14.18 -33.71 -8.24
C SER A 33 -14.08 -33.37 -9.71
N LYS A 34 -14.42 -32.12 -10.09
CA LYS A 34 -14.31 -31.61 -11.46
C LYS A 34 -12.84 -31.53 -11.92
N ALA A 35 -11.93 -31.13 -11.03
CA ALA A 35 -10.50 -31.12 -11.33
C ALA A 35 -9.99 -32.55 -11.66
N LYS A 36 -10.35 -33.55 -10.82
CA LYS A 36 -10.00 -34.95 -11.07
C LYS A 36 -10.53 -35.47 -12.41
N GLU A 37 -11.79 -35.15 -12.74
CA GLU A 37 -12.39 -35.53 -14.02
C GLU A 37 -11.59 -34.95 -15.20
N ILE A 38 -11.26 -33.65 -15.14
CA ILE A 38 -10.47 -32.99 -16.22
C ILE A 38 -9.09 -33.64 -16.33
N VAL A 39 -8.36 -33.79 -15.22
CA VAL A 39 -6.99 -34.32 -15.18
C VAL A 39 -6.94 -35.79 -15.60
N SER A 40 -7.98 -36.58 -15.33
CA SER A 40 -8.04 -37.98 -15.76
C SER A 40 -8.11 -38.18 -17.27
N ASN A 41 -8.51 -37.15 -18.01
CA ASN A 41 -8.56 -37.15 -19.47
C ASN A 41 -7.30 -36.57 -20.13
N MET A 42 -6.35 -36.05 -19.37
CA MET A 42 -5.10 -35.46 -19.87
C MET A 42 -4.04 -36.52 -20.08
N THR A 43 -3.25 -36.37 -21.15
CA THR A 43 -2.00 -37.12 -21.36
C THR A 43 -0.95 -36.71 -20.33
N LEU A 44 0.12 -37.48 -20.21
CA LEU A 44 1.22 -37.16 -19.29
C LEU A 44 1.95 -35.86 -19.74
N GLU A 45 2.09 -35.66 -21.05
CA GLU A 45 2.69 -34.47 -21.65
C GLU A 45 1.86 -33.23 -21.33
N GLU A 46 0.55 -33.25 -21.50
CA GLU A 46 -0.36 -32.17 -21.14
C GLU A 46 -0.31 -31.86 -19.63
N LYS A 47 -0.31 -32.89 -18.77
CA LYS A 47 -0.14 -32.71 -17.33
C LYS A 47 1.17 -31.99 -17.01
N LEU A 48 2.28 -32.42 -17.60
CA LEU A 48 3.58 -31.80 -17.37
C LEU A 48 3.61 -30.35 -17.85
N GLY A 49 2.96 -30.03 -19.00
CA GLY A 49 2.82 -28.67 -19.50
C GLY A 49 2.12 -27.74 -18.48
N GLN A 50 1.08 -28.24 -17.80
CA GLN A 50 0.39 -27.46 -16.76
C GLN A 50 1.27 -27.11 -15.56
N MET A 51 2.36 -27.83 -15.31
CA MET A 51 3.31 -27.57 -14.23
C MET A 51 4.41 -26.56 -14.64
N ILE A 52 4.49 -26.14 -15.92
CA ILE A 52 5.55 -25.28 -16.45
C ILE A 52 5.02 -23.86 -16.65
N MET A 53 5.73 -22.87 -16.07
CA MET A 53 5.43 -21.45 -16.19
C MET A 53 6.68 -20.66 -16.60
N PRO A 54 6.94 -20.50 -17.92
CA PRO A 54 8.06 -19.69 -18.40
C PRO A 54 7.76 -18.21 -18.41
N ASP A 55 8.80 -17.40 -18.72
CA ASP A 55 8.67 -16.00 -19.14
C ASP A 55 9.03 -15.85 -20.62
N PHE A 56 8.29 -14.94 -21.28
CA PHE A 56 8.61 -14.44 -22.61
C PHE A 56 8.91 -12.93 -22.54
N ARG A 57 9.75 -12.53 -21.61
CA ARG A 57 10.07 -11.12 -21.33
C ARG A 57 10.55 -10.38 -22.57
N MET A 58 11.46 -11.01 -23.31
CA MET A 58 12.02 -10.52 -24.56
C MET A 58 12.07 -11.69 -25.54
N TRP A 59 11.94 -11.40 -26.84
CA TRP A 59 12.04 -12.43 -27.87
C TRP A 59 12.87 -11.95 -29.06
N GLN A 60 13.73 -12.81 -29.58
CA GLN A 60 14.48 -12.64 -30.80
C GLN A 60 13.87 -13.52 -31.87
N GLU A 61 13.05 -12.93 -32.72
CA GLU A 61 12.47 -13.66 -33.87
C GLU A 61 13.55 -14.11 -34.87
N ASP A 62 13.30 -15.23 -35.56
CA ASP A 62 14.20 -15.75 -36.57
C ASP A 62 14.51 -14.69 -37.64
N GLY A 63 15.81 -14.49 -37.87
CA GLY A 63 16.30 -13.48 -38.83
C GLY A 63 16.53 -12.10 -38.24
N THR A 64 16.16 -11.82 -36.96
CA THR A 64 16.52 -10.59 -36.24
C THR A 64 17.89 -10.72 -35.57
N LYS A 65 18.54 -9.58 -35.20
CA LYS A 65 19.89 -9.61 -34.62
C LYS A 65 19.88 -9.56 -33.11
N GLU A 66 18.85 -8.95 -32.53
CA GLU A 66 18.76 -8.70 -31.09
C GLU A 66 17.33 -9.00 -30.61
N PRO A 67 17.16 -9.48 -29.37
CA PRO A 67 15.85 -9.65 -28.81
C PRO A 67 15.21 -8.28 -28.51
N SER A 68 13.88 -8.21 -28.65
CA SER A 68 13.06 -7.04 -28.30
C SER A 68 12.08 -7.41 -27.19
N ASP A 69 11.60 -6.40 -26.46
CA ASP A 69 10.53 -6.58 -25.47
C ASP A 69 9.31 -7.21 -26.16
N LEU A 70 8.77 -8.30 -25.59
CA LEU A 70 7.57 -8.94 -26.12
C LEU A 70 6.33 -8.18 -25.63
N THR A 71 5.89 -7.22 -26.44
CA THR A 71 4.67 -6.42 -26.17
C THR A 71 3.45 -6.89 -26.94
N GLU A 72 3.66 -7.74 -27.96
CA GLU A 72 2.65 -8.41 -28.77
C GLU A 72 3.08 -9.86 -28.98
N ILE A 73 2.13 -10.79 -29.07
CA ILE A 73 2.47 -12.20 -29.32
C ILE A 73 2.88 -12.39 -30.78
N ASN A 74 3.94 -13.15 -30.99
CA ASN A 74 4.37 -13.59 -32.32
C ASN A 74 4.11 -15.09 -32.54
N SER A 75 4.24 -15.58 -33.79
CA SER A 75 3.96 -16.97 -34.13
C SER A 75 4.89 -17.96 -33.41
N GLU A 76 6.14 -17.60 -33.13
CA GLU A 76 7.12 -18.49 -32.49
C GLU A 76 6.76 -18.74 -31.04
N VAL A 77 6.37 -17.66 -30.28
CA VAL A 77 5.90 -17.79 -28.91
C VAL A 77 4.57 -18.52 -28.85
N ALA A 78 3.66 -18.26 -29.81
CA ALA A 78 2.40 -18.99 -29.91
C ALA A 78 2.63 -20.51 -30.10
N GLU A 79 3.57 -20.91 -30.95
CA GLU A 79 3.96 -22.33 -31.14
C GLU A 79 4.51 -22.95 -29.85
N VAL A 80 5.25 -22.21 -29.03
CA VAL A 80 5.76 -22.74 -27.75
C VAL A 80 4.61 -22.99 -26.78
N ILE A 81 3.65 -22.05 -26.65
CA ILE A 81 2.48 -22.20 -25.78
C ILE A 81 1.66 -23.42 -26.19
N ASP A 82 1.33 -23.57 -27.46
CA ASP A 82 0.55 -24.69 -28.03
C ASP A 82 1.27 -26.02 -27.93
N LYS A 83 2.60 -26.06 -28.22
CA LYS A 83 3.40 -27.28 -28.19
C LYS A 83 3.45 -27.96 -26.84
N TYR A 84 3.53 -27.19 -25.78
CA TYR A 84 3.71 -27.71 -24.42
C TYR A 84 2.44 -27.70 -23.56
N ASP A 85 1.31 -27.18 -24.06
CA ASP A 85 0.09 -26.99 -23.28
C ASP A 85 0.38 -26.29 -21.94
N LEU A 86 1.11 -25.16 -21.98
CA LEU A 86 1.64 -24.47 -20.80
C LEU A 86 0.57 -24.14 -19.76
N GLY A 87 0.89 -24.34 -18.49
CA GLY A 87 0.00 -24.02 -17.36
C GLY A 87 -0.16 -22.54 -17.07
N GLY A 88 0.85 -21.74 -17.39
CA GLY A 88 0.85 -20.29 -17.17
C GLY A 88 2.05 -19.58 -17.78
N VAL A 89 2.03 -18.25 -17.69
CA VAL A 89 3.11 -17.34 -18.15
C VAL A 89 3.28 -16.22 -17.12
N ILE A 90 4.54 -15.90 -16.77
CA ILE A 90 4.86 -14.71 -15.95
C ILE A 90 5.22 -13.53 -16.86
N LEU A 91 4.61 -12.37 -16.56
CA LEU A 91 4.86 -11.09 -17.23
C LEU A 91 5.75 -10.18 -16.39
N PHE A 92 6.58 -9.38 -17.05
CA PHE A 92 7.49 -8.42 -16.47
C PHE A 92 7.24 -7.00 -17.02
N ALA A 93 7.96 -6.01 -16.50
CA ALA A 93 7.82 -4.62 -16.96
C ALA A 93 8.13 -4.44 -18.46
N GLU A 94 8.91 -5.33 -19.05
CA GLU A 94 9.19 -5.39 -20.49
C GLU A 94 7.93 -5.73 -21.29
N ASN A 95 7.02 -6.54 -20.73
CA ASN A 95 5.76 -6.90 -21.37
C ASN A 95 4.64 -5.90 -21.12
N VAL A 96 4.71 -5.14 -20.01
CA VAL A 96 3.62 -4.30 -19.47
C VAL A 96 3.97 -2.84 -19.67
N LYS A 97 3.46 -2.19 -20.72
CA LYS A 97 3.74 -0.79 -21.07
C LYS A 97 2.55 0.11 -20.86
N GLU A 98 1.51 -0.09 -21.65
CA GLU A 98 0.28 0.70 -21.66
C GLU A 98 -0.93 -0.20 -21.39
N ILE A 99 -1.99 0.33 -20.83
CA ILE A 99 -3.20 -0.43 -20.48
C ILE A 99 -3.76 -1.20 -21.66
N SER A 100 -3.91 -0.52 -22.85
CA SER A 100 -4.47 -1.17 -24.04
C SER A 100 -3.57 -2.28 -24.57
N GLN A 101 -2.27 -2.02 -24.65
CA GLN A 101 -1.27 -2.96 -25.14
C GLN A 101 -1.24 -4.20 -24.22
N THR A 102 -1.15 -4.01 -22.90
CA THR A 102 -1.10 -5.10 -21.93
C THR A 102 -2.37 -5.97 -21.97
N THR A 103 -3.55 -5.32 -22.02
CA THR A 103 -4.84 -6.05 -22.13
C THR A 103 -4.90 -6.87 -23.42
N THR A 104 -4.40 -6.34 -24.53
CA THR A 104 -4.33 -7.06 -25.81
C THR A 104 -3.38 -8.25 -25.73
N LEU A 105 -2.16 -8.05 -25.22
CA LEU A 105 -1.19 -9.14 -25.07
C LEU A 105 -1.76 -10.29 -24.23
N ILE A 106 -2.40 -9.98 -23.09
CA ILE A 106 -2.98 -10.99 -22.21
C ILE A 106 -4.15 -11.71 -22.90
N HIS A 107 -4.99 -10.98 -23.64
CA HIS A 107 -6.06 -11.57 -24.43
C HIS A 107 -5.51 -12.56 -25.45
N ASP A 108 -4.51 -12.15 -26.24
CA ASP A 108 -3.94 -12.96 -27.31
C ASP A 108 -3.20 -14.21 -26.76
N LEU A 109 -2.51 -14.09 -25.62
CA LEU A 109 -1.92 -15.23 -24.90
C LEU A 109 -3.01 -16.26 -24.51
N GLN A 110 -4.16 -15.79 -23.98
CA GLN A 110 -5.27 -16.67 -23.63
C GLN A 110 -5.91 -17.31 -24.88
N GLU A 111 -6.12 -16.54 -25.96
CA GLU A 111 -6.69 -17.07 -27.22
C GLU A 111 -5.80 -18.20 -27.79
N VAL A 112 -4.48 -18.05 -27.76
CA VAL A 112 -3.55 -19.13 -28.19
C VAL A 112 -3.70 -20.36 -27.31
N ALA A 113 -3.78 -20.19 -25.99
CA ALA A 113 -3.84 -21.32 -25.05
C ALA A 113 -5.14 -22.09 -25.13
N ILE A 114 -6.28 -21.43 -25.45
CA ILE A 114 -7.61 -22.09 -25.49
C ILE A 114 -8.04 -22.48 -26.90
N ASN A 115 -7.18 -22.24 -27.93
CA ASN A 115 -7.52 -22.37 -29.34
C ASN A 115 -7.82 -23.82 -29.73
N ASP A 116 -8.99 -24.04 -30.29
CA ASP A 116 -9.49 -25.15 -31.15
C ASP A 116 -9.25 -26.63 -30.71
N LYS A 117 -8.54 -26.92 -29.62
CA LYS A 117 -8.40 -28.28 -29.11
C LYS A 117 -9.38 -28.52 -27.95
N ASP A 118 -10.21 -29.53 -28.05
CA ASP A 118 -10.99 -30.04 -26.93
C ASP A 118 -10.04 -30.46 -25.81
N GLY A 119 -10.11 -29.80 -24.66
CA GLY A 119 -9.30 -30.12 -23.49
C GLY A 119 -8.32 -29.03 -23.05
N ASN A 120 -7.87 -28.14 -23.90
CA ASN A 120 -6.93 -27.07 -23.55
C ASN A 120 -7.45 -26.18 -22.41
N LEU A 121 -6.56 -25.78 -21.48
CA LEU A 121 -6.90 -24.99 -20.32
C LEU A 121 -6.37 -23.56 -20.45
N PRO A 122 -7.11 -22.54 -19.97
CA PRO A 122 -6.60 -21.17 -19.93
C PRO A 122 -5.33 -21.06 -19.09
N LEU A 123 -4.46 -20.09 -19.44
CA LEU A 123 -3.22 -19.81 -18.73
C LEU A 123 -3.45 -19.16 -17.36
N LEU A 124 -2.62 -19.50 -16.40
CA LEU A 124 -2.32 -18.65 -15.26
C LEU A 124 -1.44 -17.49 -15.77
N ILE A 125 -2.00 -16.29 -15.88
CA ILE A 125 -1.25 -15.07 -16.24
C ILE A 125 -0.86 -14.38 -14.95
N THR A 126 0.43 -14.25 -14.72
CA THR A 126 0.97 -13.78 -13.45
C THR A 126 2.01 -12.67 -13.61
N LEU A 127 2.18 -11.90 -12.54
CA LEU A 127 3.27 -10.92 -12.38
C LEU A 127 3.51 -10.63 -10.89
N ASP A 128 4.60 -9.88 -10.59
CA ASP A 128 4.92 -9.37 -9.25
C ASP A 128 4.38 -7.95 -9.07
N GLN A 129 3.20 -7.79 -8.54
CA GLN A 129 2.66 -6.49 -8.15
C GLN A 129 2.54 -6.44 -6.63
N GLU A 130 3.69 -6.21 -5.95
CA GLU A 130 3.77 -6.14 -4.49
C GLU A 130 3.38 -4.77 -3.95
N GLY A 131 3.53 -3.74 -4.78
CA GLY A 131 3.52 -2.34 -4.39
C GLY A 131 4.91 -1.82 -3.98
N GLY A 132 5.06 -0.50 -3.89
CA GLY A 132 6.32 0.14 -3.52
C GLY A 132 7.41 -0.05 -4.57
N ILE A 133 8.47 -0.81 -4.23
CA ILE A 133 9.62 -0.98 -5.11
C ILE A 133 9.47 -2.10 -6.15
N VAL A 134 8.55 -3.02 -5.93
CA VAL A 134 8.27 -4.14 -6.85
C VAL A 134 6.91 -3.95 -7.48
N THR A 135 6.89 -3.36 -8.64
CA THR A 135 5.70 -3.07 -9.45
C THR A 135 6.01 -3.26 -10.93
N ARG A 136 5.01 -3.67 -11.72
CA ARG A 136 5.14 -3.90 -13.16
C ARG A 136 4.29 -2.96 -14.00
N LEU A 137 3.19 -2.41 -13.44
CA LEU A 137 2.29 -1.55 -14.20
C LEU A 137 2.94 -0.20 -14.50
N GLY A 138 3.06 0.15 -15.78
CA GLY A 138 3.58 1.44 -16.25
C GLY A 138 2.60 2.59 -16.06
N GLU A 139 1.32 2.27 -16.19
CA GLU A 139 0.17 3.12 -15.84
C GLU A 139 -0.53 2.48 -14.63
N GLY A 140 -1.36 3.06 -13.90
CA GLY A 140 -1.96 2.47 -12.71
C GLY A 140 -1.33 2.94 -11.40
N THR A 141 -1.74 2.33 -10.30
CA THR A 141 -1.27 2.68 -8.97
C THR A 141 0.00 1.91 -8.59
N ASN A 142 0.86 2.57 -7.82
CA ASN A 142 2.11 1.96 -7.33
C ASN A 142 1.95 1.40 -5.91
N LEU A 143 1.07 2.00 -5.10
CA LEU A 143 0.96 1.82 -3.66
C LEU A 143 2.25 2.15 -2.88
N PRO A 144 2.17 2.43 -1.58
CA PRO A 144 3.35 2.85 -0.82
C PRO A 144 4.32 1.71 -0.47
N GLY A 145 3.93 0.45 -0.66
CA GLY A 145 4.74 -0.72 -0.34
C GLY A 145 4.47 -1.30 1.06
N ASN A 146 5.00 -2.50 1.30
CA ASN A 146 4.63 -3.32 2.45
C ASN A 146 5.11 -2.74 3.79
N MET A 147 6.34 -2.20 3.86
CA MET A 147 6.82 -1.59 5.10
C MET A 147 6.02 -0.33 5.47
N ALA A 148 5.56 0.44 4.49
CA ALA A 148 4.63 1.53 4.70
C ALA A 148 3.28 1.02 5.24
N LEU A 149 2.73 -0.08 4.69
CA LEU A 149 1.55 -0.73 5.25
C LEU A 149 1.77 -1.17 6.71
N GLY A 150 2.95 -1.74 7.02
CA GLY A 150 3.35 -2.07 8.38
C GLY A 150 3.33 -0.86 9.31
N ALA A 151 3.77 0.30 8.84
CA ALA A 151 3.75 1.55 9.61
C ALA A 151 2.32 2.02 9.93
N THR A 152 1.34 1.74 9.08
CA THR A 152 -0.08 2.09 9.35
C THR A 152 -0.70 1.28 10.48
N ARG A 153 -0.24 0.05 10.77
CA ARG A 153 -0.87 -0.92 11.69
C ARG A 153 -2.32 -1.25 11.34
N SER A 154 -2.80 -0.88 10.16
CA SER A 154 -4.20 -0.92 9.75
C SER A 154 -4.51 -2.15 8.93
N GLU A 155 -5.34 -3.05 9.47
CA GLU A 155 -5.89 -4.18 8.72
C GLU A 155 -6.74 -3.71 7.53
N LYS A 156 -7.50 -2.61 7.72
CA LYS A 156 -8.30 -2.02 6.65
C LYS A 156 -7.43 -1.51 5.50
N SER A 157 -6.37 -0.77 5.78
CA SER A 157 -5.48 -0.23 4.75
C SER A 157 -4.72 -1.34 4.02
N SER A 158 -4.40 -2.45 4.71
CA SER A 158 -3.83 -3.65 4.09
C SER A 158 -4.82 -4.37 3.17
N TYR A 159 -6.09 -4.51 3.60
CA TYR A 159 -7.14 -5.04 2.75
C TYR A 159 -7.40 -4.14 1.53
N ASP A 160 -7.52 -2.82 1.74
CA ASP A 160 -7.76 -1.86 0.65
C ASP A 160 -6.61 -1.87 -0.37
N ALA A 161 -5.34 -2.06 0.08
CA ALA A 161 -4.18 -2.21 -0.81
C ALA A 161 -4.30 -3.48 -1.67
N GLY A 162 -4.59 -4.62 -1.05
CA GLY A 162 -4.83 -5.88 -1.76
C GLY A 162 -6.01 -5.79 -2.73
N TYR A 163 -7.12 -5.19 -2.30
CA TYR A 163 -8.30 -4.96 -3.12
C TYR A 163 -7.99 -4.13 -4.37
N LEU A 164 -7.22 -3.05 -4.19
CA LEU A 164 -6.82 -2.17 -5.28
C LEU A 164 -5.93 -2.89 -6.29
N ILE A 165 -4.91 -3.62 -5.81
CA ILE A 165 -4.03 -4.44 -6.66
C ILE A 165 -4.88 -5.45 -7.44
N GLY A 166 -5.70 -6.25 -6.76
CA GLY A 166 -6.53 -7.27 -7.40
C GLY A 166 -7.49 -6.67 -8.44
N ARG A 167 -8.09 -5.52 -8.14
CA ARG A 167 -9.02 -4.80 -9.05
C ARG A 167 -8.32 -4.35 -10.35
N GLU A 168 -7.12 -3.77 -10.25
CA GLU A 168 -6.37 -3.34 -11.43
C GLU A 168 -5.86 -4.52 -12.26
N LEU A 169 -5.34 -5.56 -11.61
CA LEU A 169 -4.86 -6.77 -12.26
C LEU A 169 -5.98 -7.53 -12.98
N ASN A 170 -7.13 -7.74 -12.31
CA ASN A 170 -8.30 -8.37 -12.93
C ASN A 170 -8.78 -7.60 -14.17
N ALA A 171 -8.78 -6.27 -14.11
CA ALA A 171 -9.21 -5.44 -15.24
C ALA A 171 -8.31 -5.59 -16.47
N LEU A 172 -7.02 -5.88 -16.28
CA LEU A 172 -6.07 -6.18 -17.36
C LEU A 172 -6.15 -7.62 -17.88
N GLY A 173 -6.79 -8.54 -17.11
CA GLY A 173 -6.86 -9.96 -17.41
C GLY A 173 -5.81 -10.82 -16.68
N VAL A 174 -5.01 -10.23 -15.79
CA VAL A 174 -4.09 -10.96 -14.89
C VAL A 174 -4.91 -11.69 -13.84
N ASN A 175 -4.65 -12.99 -13.65
CA ASN A 175 -5.46 -13.86 -12.77
C ASN A 175 -4.68 -14.45 -11.60
N VAL A 176 -3.37 -14.22 -11.52
CA VAL A 176 -2.50 -14.57 -10.38
C VAL A 176 -1.58 -13.41 -10.06
N ASN A 177 -1.38 -13.08 -8.78
CA ASN A 177 -0.39 -12.12 -8.34
C ASN A 177 0.60 -12.76 -7.37
N PHE A 178 1.90 -12.59 -7.61
CA PHE A 178 2.94 -13.03 -6.68
C PHE A 178 3.14 -12.02 -5.55
N ALA A 179 2.09 -11.91 -4.72
CA ALA A 179 2.00 -11.14 -3.49
C ALA A 179 0.90 -11.75 -2.58
N PRO A 180 0.99 -11.57 -1.25
CA PRO A 180 1.90 -10.71 -0.49
C PRO A 180 3.27 -11.35 -0.16
N VAL A 181 4.26 -10.48 0.12
CA VAL A 181 5.51 -10.88 0.78
C VAL A 181 5.25 -11.05 2.28
N LEU A 182 5.50 -12.26 2.81
CA LEU A 182 5.32 -12.62 4.22
C LEU A 182 6.65 -12.82 4.96
N ASP A 183 7.77 -12.46 4.33
CA ASP A 183 9.08 -12.49 4.96
C ASP A 183 9.14 -11.51 6.14
N THR A 184 9.51 -11.98 7.32
CA THR A 184 9.72 -11.16 8.52
C THR A 184 11.10 -10.52 8.47
N ASN A 185 11.19 -9.18 8.41
CA ASN A 185 12.48 -8.48 8.28
C ASN A 185 13.20 -8.36 9.63
N ASN A 186 13.65 -9.49 10.18
CA ASN A 186 14.36 -9.60 11.46
C ASN A 186 15.88 -9.33 11.34
N ASN A 187 16.40 -9.25 10.12
CA ASN A 187 17.78 -8.84 9.85
C ASN A 187 17.81 -7.47 9.14
N PRO A 188 18.23 -6.38 9.81
CA PRO A 188 18.27 -5.05 9.21
C PRO A 188 19.29 -4.91 8.06
N GLU A 189 20.27 -5.83 7.97
CA GLU A 189 21.25 -5.89 6.89
C GLU A 189 20.77 -6.66 5.66
N ASN A 190 19.54 -7.20 5.68
CA ASN A 190 18.98 -7.94 4.56
C ASN A 190 18.95 -7.09 3.28
N PRO A 191 19.65 -7.50 2.19
CA PRO A 191 19.78 -6.69 0.98
C PRO A 191 18.58 -6.84 0.03
N VAL A 192 17.73 -7.87 0.20
CA VAL A 192 16.67 -8.27 -0.75
C VAL A 192 15.29 -7.87 -0.27
N ILE A 193 15.00 -8.15 0.99
CA ILE A 193 13.66 -7.97 1.55
C ILE A 193 13.47 -6.50 2.00
N GLY A 194 14.13 -6.04 3.07
CA GLY A 194 14.04 -4.65 3.51
C GLY A 194 12.60 -4.12 3.50
N VAL A 195 12.35 -3.03 2.74
CA VAL A 195 11.02 -2.39 2.62
C VAL A 195 9.96 -3.25 1.91
N ARG A 196 10.32 -4.41 1.32
CA ARG A 196 9.35 -5.38 0.79
C ARG A 196 8.65 -6.15 1.91
N SER A 197 9.24 -6.28 3.09
CA SER A 197 8.59 -6.82 4.28
C SER A 197 7.64 -5.81 4.90
N ILE A 198 6.59 -6.32 5.53
CA ILE A 198 5.64 -5.52 6.32
C ILE A 198 6.29 -5.06 7.64
N SER A 199 7.09 -5.93 8.29
CA SER A 199 7.60 -5.66 9.64
C SER A 199 8.71 -6.65 10.06
N SER A 200 9.43 -6.29 11.13
CA SER A 200 10.24 -7.23 11.92
C SER A 200 9.41 -8.08 12.90
N ASN A 201 8.14 -7.74 13.10
CA ASN A 201 7.25 -8.48 14.00
C ASN A 201 6.42 -9.50 13.20
N PRO A 202 6.61 -10.83 13.41
CA PRO A 202 5.94 -11.87 12.61
C PRO A 202 4.42 -11.88 12.77
N GLU A 203 3.90 -11.51 13.93
CA GLU A 203 2.45 -11.39 14.16
C GLU A 203 1.83 -10.29 13.30
N LEU A 204 2.51 -9.13 13.22
CA LEU A 204 2.05 -8.03 12.38
C LEU A 204 2.15 -8.40 10.90
N VAL A 205 3.22 -9.08 10.47
CA VAL A 205 3.38 -9.57 9.09
C VAL A 205 2.22 -10.49 8.72
N GLY A 206 1.92 -11.50 9.54
CA GLY A 206 0.81 -12.42 9.30
C GLY A 206 -0.55 -11.71 9.30
N LYS A 207 -0.78 -10.84 10.28
CA LYS A 207 -2.03 -10.09 10.46
C LYS A 207 -2.35 -9.18 9.27
N LEU A 208 -1.38 -8.41 8.78
CA LEU A 208 -1.57 -7.51 7.65
C LEU A 208 -1.50 -8.26 6.31
N GLY A 209 -0.59 -9.22 6.18
CA GLY A 209 -0.40 -10.01 4.96
C GLY A 209 -1.65 -10.81 4.57
N LYS A 210 -2.35 -11.45 5.54
CA LYS A 210 -3.61 -12.14 5.24
C LYS A 210 -4.70 -11.20 4.70
N ASN A 211 -4.72 -9.94 5.15
CA ASN A 211 -5.68 -8.95 4.66
C ASN A 211 -5.33 -8.48 3.23
N ILE A 212 -4.03 -8.33 2.90
CA ILE A 212 -3.58 -8.07 1.53
C ILE A 212 -4.02 -9.23 0.63
N ALA A 213 -3.72 -10.48 1.01
CA ALA A 213 -4.12 -11.66 0.26
C ALA A 213 -5.64 -11.72 0.04
N LYS A 214 -6.42 -11.50 1.11
CA LYS A 214 -7.87 -11.46 1.03
C LYS A 214 -8.37 -10.40 0.06
N GLY A 215 -7.81 -9.18 0.11
CA GLY A 215 -8.19 -8.11 -0.80
C GLY A 215 -7.96 -8.49 -2.26
N ILE A 216 -6.80 -9.10 -2.60
CA ILE A 216 -6.48 -9.59 -3.94
C ILE A 216 -7.49 -10.68 -4.36
N GLN A 217 -7.71 -11.67 -3.49
CA GLN A 217 -8.56 -12.83 -3.75
C GLN A 217 -10.05 -12.45 -3.92
N ASP A 218 -10.54 -11.45 -3.18
CA ASP A 218 -11.91 -10.94 -3.32
C ASP A 218 -12.17 -10.27 -4.70
N GLN A 219 -11.09 -9.97 -5.45
CA GLN A 219 -11.17 -9.46 -6.83
C GLN A 219 -11.02 -10.56 -7.89
N GLY A 220 -11.03 -11.85 -7.51
CA GLY A 220 -10.92 -12.98 -8.42
C GLY A 220 -9.49 -13.29 -8.89
N VAL A 221 -8.47 -12.61 -8.36
CA VAL A 221 -7.05 -12.86 -8.64
C VAL A 221 -6.49 -13.77 -7.54
N ALA A 222 -5.80 -14.83 -7.90
CA ALA A 222 -5.14 -15.69 -6.92
C ALA A 222 -3.96 -14.97 -6.27
N ALA A 223 -3.86 -15.04 -4.94
CA ALA A 223 -2.76 -14.45 -4.17
C ALA A 223 -1.69 -15.50 -3.83
N THR A 224 -0.43 -15.11 -3.84
CA THR A 224 0.72 -15.99 -3.56
C THR A 224 1.54 -15.44 -2.40
N ALA A 225 1.53 -16.16 -1.27
CA ALA A 225 2.39 -15.83 -0.13
C ALA A 225 3.85 -16.23 -0.40
N LYS A 226 4.82 -15.35 -0.12
CA LYS A 226 6.24 -15.56 -0.44
C LYS A 226 7.17 -14.93 0.57
N HIS A 227 8.39 -15.45 0.72
CA HIS A 227 9.03 -16.63 0.10
C HIS A 227 9.24 -17.73 1.16
N PHE A 228 8.47 -18.79 1.09
CA PHE A 228 8.45 -19.86 2.09
C PHE A 228 9.79 -20.64 2.15
N PRO A 229 10.33 -20.97 3.35
CA PRO A 229 9.76 -20.76 4.68
C PRO A 229 10.06 -19.39 5.32
N GLY A 230 10.79 -18.46 4.63
CA GLY A 230 11.08 -17.10 5.06
C GLY A 230 12.46 -16.61 4.63
N HIS A 231 12.52 -15.43 3.99
CA HIS A 231 13.74 -14.84 3.43
C HIS A 231 14.26 -13.66 4.27
N GLY A 232 13.58 -13.30 5.37
CA GLY A 232 13.87 -12.05 6.08
C GLY A 232 15.18 -12.02 6.89
N ASP A 233 15.70 -13.19 7.31
CA ASP A 233 16.92 -13.30 8.12
C ASP A 233 18.21 -13.48 7.28
N THR A 234 18.13 -13.46 5.97
CA THR A 234 19.30 -13.67 5.12
C THR A 234 20.15 -12.40 4.98
N SER A 235 21.48 -12.58 4.90
CA SER A 235 22.44 -11.51 4.59
C SER A 235 22.98 -11.58 3.15
N THR A 236 22.53 -12.58 2.37
CA THR A 236 22.94 -12.82 0.98
C THR A 236 21.71 -12.78 0.07
N ASP A 237 21.86 -12.15 -1.10
CA ASP A 237 20.82 -12.10 -2.12
C ASP A 237 20.84 -13.39 -2.97
N SER A 238 19.72 -14.10 -3.02
CA SER A 238 19.53 -15.34 -3.79
C SER A 238 19.67 -15.17 -5.31
N HIS A 239 19.58 -13.94 -5.83
CA HIS A 239 19.89 -13.65 -7.22
C HIS A 239 21.38 -13.78 -7.56
N TYR A 240 22.27 -13.70 -6.57
CA TYR A 240 23.72 -13.70 -6.77
C TYR A 240 24.44 -14.86 -6.08
N GLY A 241 23.83 -15.51 -5.09
CA GLY A 241 24.40 -16.60 -4.33
C GLY A 241 23.35 -17.42 -3.60
N LEU A 242 23.78 -18.47 -2.90
CA LEU A 242 22.89 -19.35 -2.14
C LEU A 242 22.88 -18.91 -0.66
N PRO A 243 21.80 -18.24 -0.19
CA PRO A 243 21.69 -17.79 1.20
C PRO A 243 21.43 -18.94 2.17
N MET A 244 21.70 -18.69 3.45
CA MET A 244 21.51 -19.66 4.54
C MET A 244 20.85 -19.01 5.75
N VAL A 245 19.91 -19.73 6.36
CA VAL A 245 19.29 -19.41 7.66
C VAL A 245 19.59 -20.56 8.62
N ASN A 246 20.37 -20.27 9.67
CA ASN A 246 20.83 -21.29 10.61
C ASN A 246 20.03 -21.23 11.92
N LYS A 247 18.73 -21.53 11.85
CA LYS A 247 17.78 -21.57 12.97
C LYS A 247 17.21 -22.97 13.17
N SER A 248 16.88 -23.31 14.42
CA SER A 248 16.12 -24.51 14.75
C SER A 248 14.68 -24.40 14.26
N ILE A 249 13.97 -25.53 14.18
CA ILE A 249 12.55 -25.54 13.78
C ILE A 249 11.68 -24.76 14.78
N GLU A 250 12.02 -24.78 16.08
CA GLU A 250 11.33 -24.03 17.13
C GLU A 250 11.45 -22.53 16.90
N GLU A 251 12.66 -22.04 16.57
CA GLU A 251 12.89 -20.63 16.24
C GLU A 251 12.15 -20.22 14.96
N LEU A 252 12.16 -21.07 13.93
CA LEU A 252 11.43 -20.80 12.69
C LEU A 252 9.91 -20.72 12.92
N ARG A 253 9.34 -21.56 13.80
CA ARG A 253 7.90 -21.53 14.13
C ARG A 253 7.48 -20.22 14.79
N GLU A 254 8.35 -19.62 15.59
CA GLU A 254 8.06 -18.34 16.28
C GLU A 254 8.26 -17.12 15.38
N THR A 255 9.05 -17.24 14.30
CA THR A 255 9.43 -16.11 13.43
C THR A 255 9.00 -16.31 11.98
N GLU A 256 9.76 -17.06 11.19
CA GLU A 256 9.60 -17.15 9.73
C GLU A 256 8.32 -17.86 9.32
N LEU A 257 7.95 -18.98 9.97
CA LEU A 257 6.78 -19.78 9.61
C LEU A 257 5.45 -19.18 10.09
N LYS A 258 5.49 -18.36 11.13
CA LYS A 258 4.28 -17.81 11.76
C LYS A 258 3.39 -17.00 10.79
N PRO A 259 3.91 -16.09 9.96
CA PRO A 259 3.09 -15.37 8.98
C PRO A 259 2.43 -16.30 7.95
N PHE A 260 3.15 -17.34 7.50
CA PHE A 260 2.63 -18.31 6.54
C PHE A 260 1.52 -19.15 7.18
N LYS A 261 1.68 -19.57 8.43
CA LYS A 261 0.62 -20.29 9.16
C LYS A 261 -0.66 -19.46 9.24
N ILE A 262 -0.55 -18.18 9.58
CA ILE A 262 -1.69 -17.25 9.59
C ILE A 262 -2.34 -17.15 8.20
N ALA A 263 -1.54 -17.06 7.12
CA ALA A 263 -2.06 -16.98 5.76
C ALA A 263 -2.77 -18.28 5.34
N ILE A 264 -2.21 -19.45 5.66
CA ILE A 264 -2.80 -20.77 5.39
C ILE A 264 -4.16 -20.93 6.10
N GLU A 265 -4.22 -20.61 7.40
CA GLU A 265 -5.45 -20.65 8.19
C GLU A 265 -6.54 -19.70 7.66
N ASN A 266 -6.14 -18.66 6.88
CA ASN A 266 -7.06 -17.70 6.26
C ASN A 266 -7.27 -17.94 4.75
N GLY A 267 -6.83 -19.08 4.20
CA GLY A 267 -7.18 -19.54 2.86
C GLY A 267 -6.39 -18.88 1.74
N ILE A 268 -5.07 -18.75 1.90
CA ILE A 268 -4.18 -18.33 0.81
C ILE A 268 -4.18 -19.34 -0.33
N ASP A 269 -4.25 -18.89 -1.57
CA ASP A 269 -4.34 -19.74 -2.76
C ASP A 269 -3.03 -20.44 -3.11
N MET A 270 -1.95 -19.68 -3.10
CA MET A 270 -0.63 -20.14 -3.54
C MET A 270 0.46 -19.79 -2.53
N ILE A 271 1.50 -20.61 -2.50
CA ILE A 271 2.73 -20.34 -1.74
C ILE A 271 3.91 -20.48 -2.70
N MET A 272 4.79 -19.45 -2.72
CA MET A 272 6.05 -19.48 -3.45
C MET A 272 7.19 -19.81 -2.49
N THR A 273 8.04 -20.74 -2.90
CA THR A 273 9.19 -21.20 -2.10
C THR A 273 10.42 -20.30 -2.28
N ALA A 274 11.38 -20.41 -1.36
CA ALA A 274 12.62 -19.66 -1.35
C ALA A 274 13.84 -20.52 -1.68
N HIS A 275 14.82 -19.98 -2.41
CA HIS A 275 16.10 -20.64 -2.70
C HIS A 275 17.10 -20.43 -1.54
N ILE A 276 16.78 -20.98 -0.36
CA ILE A 276 17.53 -20.76 0.89
C ILE A 276 17.84 -22.10 1.55
N GLN A 277 19.06 -22.23 2.09
CA GLN A 277 19.49 -23.38 2.87
C GLN A 277 19.05 -23.23 4.33
N PHE A 278 18.51 -24.33 4.90
CA PHE A 278 18.15 -24.46 6.33
C PHE A 278 18.85 -25.66 6.94
N PRO A 279 20.16 -25.58 7.27
CA PRO A 279 20.98 -26.74 7.65
C PRO A 279 20.58 -27.38 8.97
N GLN A 280 19.75 -26.73 9.79
CA GLN A 280 19.20 -27.36 11.00
C GLN A 280 17.99 -28.25 10.72
N ILE A 281 17.32 -28.04 9.59
CA ILE A 281 16.14 -28.80 9.14
C ILE A 281 16.58 -29.86 8.11
N GLU A 282 17.02 -29.38 6.94
CA GLU A 282 17.48 -30.20 5.83
C GLU A 282 18.91 -30.69 6.11
N LYS A 283 19.12 -32.02 6.03
CA LYS A 283 20.43 -32.66 6.26
C LYS A 283 21.06 -33.18 4.99
N ASP A 284 20.25 -33.37 3.96
CA ASP A 284 20.73 -33.85 2.68
C ASP A 284 21.54 -32.79 1.97
N THR A 285 22.51 -33.23 1.22
CA THR A 285 23.46 -32.35 0.55
C THR A 285 23.66 -32.76 -0.91
N PHE A 286 24.02 -31.77 -1.70
CA PHE A 286 24.29 -31.93 -3.12
C PHE A 286 25.72 -31.46 -3.45
N ILE A 287 26.37 -32.09 -4.44
CA ILE A 287 27.66 -31.64 -4.94
C ILE A 287 27.43 -30.55 -6.00
N SER A 288 27.74 -29.32 -5.64
CA SER A 288 27.58 -28.15 -6.51
C SER A 288 28.31 -28.33 -7.86
N LYS A 289 27.58 -28.13 -8.93
CA LYS A 289 28.15 -28.12 -10.30
C LYS A 289 29.04 -26.90 -10.57
N LYS A 290 28.86 -25.82 -9.77
CA LYS A 290 29.62 -24.58 -9.91
C LYS A 290 31.09 -24.74 -9.50
N ASP A 291 31.36 -25.44 -8.40
CA ASP A 291 32.70 -25.46 -7.77
C ASP A 291 33.04 -26.78 -7.09
N GLY A 292 32.16 -27.78 -7.16
CA GLY A 292 32.36 -29.09 -6.55
C GLY A 292 32.24 -29.11 -5.01
N SER A 293 31.81 -28.04 -4.39
CA SER A 293 31.53 -27.97 -2.95
C SER A 293 30.28 -28.79 -2.58
N GLN A 294 30.25 -29.29 -1.35
CA GLN A 294 29.08 -29.91 -0.77
C GLN A 294 28.20 -28.82 -0.17
N ILE A 295 26.95 -28.71 -0.63
CA ILE A 295 25.99 -27.72 -0.20
C ILE A 295 24.73 -28.39 0.34
N VAL A 296 24.07 -27.79 1.33
CA VAL A 296 22.77 -28.24 1.82
C VAL A 296 21.70 -27.97 0.75
N ILE A 297 20.77 -28.89 0.56
CA ILE A 297 19.67 -28.72 -0.39
C ILE A 297 18.80 -27.52 0.04
N PRO A 298 18.54 -26.52 -0.84
CA PRO A 298 17.70 -25.38 -0.49
C PRO A 298 16.22 -25.74 -0.38
N ALA A 299 15.44 -24.96 0.33
CA ALA A 299 14.03 -25.21 0.65
C ALA A 299 13.18 -25.56 -0.57
N THR A 300 13.37 -24.90 -1.71
CA THR A 300 12.65 -25.19 -2.96
C THR A 300 12.83 -26.64 -3.46
N LEU A 301 13.94 -27.28 -3.09
CA LEU A 301 14.31 -28.62 -3.55
C LEU A 301 14.24 -29.70 -2.44
N SER A 302 13.81 -29.32 -1.23
CA SER A 302 13.79 -30.14 -0.03
C SER A 302 12.39 -30.72 0.23
N ASP A 303 12.28 -32.04 0.27
CA ASP A 303 11.04 -32.74 0.64
C ASP A 303 10.77 -32.63 2.16
N ASP A 304 11.79 -32.58 3.01
CA ASP A 304 11.65 -32.32 4.45
C ASP A 304 10.93 -30.98 4.70
N ILE A 305 11.23 -29.95 3.90
CA ILE A 305 10.63 -28.63 4.04
C ILE A 305 9.25 -28.55 3.37
N ILE A 306 9.12 -29.02 2.12
CA ILE A 306 7.85 -28.89 1.37
C ILE A 306 6.85 -29.96 1.82
N LYS A 307 7.20 -31.24 1.81
CA LYS A 307 6.30 -32.30 2.24
C LYS A 307 6.17 -32.32 3.78
N GLY A 308 7.30 -32.28 4.50
CA GLY A 308 7.29 -32.42 5.97
C GLY A 308 6.69 -31.20 6.67
N ILE A 309 7.23 -30.00 6.43
CA ILE A 309 6.75 -28.80 7.15
C ILE A 309 5.48 -28.23 6.49
N LEU A 310 5.52 -27.91 5.18
CA LEU A 310 4.41 -27.17 4.56
C LEU A 310 3.15 -28.05 4.40
N ARG A 311 3.30 -29.27 3.86
CA ARG A 311 2.14 -30.14 3.60
C ARG A 311 1.64 -30.84 4.85
N GLU A 312 2.53 -31.50 5.63
CA GLU A 312 2.14 -32.35 6.76
C GLU A 312 1.94 -31.55 8.04
N GLU A 313 2.91 -30.71 8.46
CA GLU A 313 2.81 -29.98 9.73
C GLU A 313 1.86 -28.77 9.64
N MET A 314 1.93 -27.98 8.54
CA MET A 314 1.11 -26.78 8.37
C MET A 314 -0.21 -27.06 7.64
N GLU A 315 -0.45 -28.31 7.18
CA GLU A 315 -1.68 -28.77 6.52
C GLU A 315 -2.05 -27.92 5.28
N TYR A 316 -1.05 -27.51 4.47
CA TYR A 316 -1.31 -26.72 3.28
C TYR A 316 -1.52 -27.61 2.05
N TYR A 317 -2.70 -27.52 1.43
CA TYR A 317 -3.12 -28.30 0.26
C TYR A 317 -3.40 -27.45 -1.00
N GLY A 318 -3.05 -26.15 -0.97
CA GLY A 318 -3.10 -25.27 -2.14
C GLY A 318 -1.89 -25.47 -3.07
N VAL A 319 -1.78 -24.61 -4.08
CA VAL A 319 -0.71 -24.68 -5.08
C VAL A 319 0.61 -24.15 -4.52
N VAL A 320 1.68 -24.92 -4.70
CA VAL A 320 3.06 -24.52 -4.37
C VAL A 320 3.85 -24.28 -5.65
N ILE A 321 4.43 -23.10 -5.77
CA ILE A 321 5.26 -22.69 -6.91
C ILE A 321 6.69 -22.41 -6.46
N THR A 322 7.68 -22.70 -7.29
CA THR A 322 9.07 -22.27 -7.04
C THR A 322 9.21 -20.76 -7.15
N ASP A 323 10.23 -20.17 -6.52
CA ASP A 323 10.82 -18.93 -7.06
C ASP A 323 11.50 -19.24 -8.41
N ALA A 324 11.96 -18.21 -9.14
CA ALA A 324 12.49 -18.37 -10.49
C ALA A 324 13.71 -19.32 -10.54
N MET A 325 13.56 -20.48 -11.17
CA MET A 325 14.58 -21.54 -11.20
C MET A 325 15.86 -21.17 -11.95
N ASN A 326 15.80 -20.14 -12.81
CA ASN A 326 16.97 -19.59 -13.51
C ASN A 326 17.84 -18.67 -12.61
N MET A 327 17.46 -18.42 -11.35
CA MET A 327 18.28 -17.68 -10.41
C MET A 327 19.57 -18.42 -10.08
N LYS A 328 20.68 -17.69 -9.88
CA LYS A 328 22.02 -18.27 -9.68
C LYS A 328 22.16 -19.20 -8.47
N ALA A 329 21.33 -18.97 -7.47
CA ALA A 329 21.24 -19.88 -6.30
C ALA A 329 20.89 -21.32 -6.70
N ILE A 330 20.16 -21.51 -7.81
CA ILE A 330 19.75 -22.81 -8.33
C ILE A 330 20.53 -23.18 -9.59
N SER A 331 20.49 -22.35 -10.62
CA SER A 331 21.04 -22.68 -11.95
C SER A 331 22.53 -22.96 -11.92
N ASP A 332 23.33 -22.23 -11.14
CA ASP A 332 24.77 -22.42 -11.04
C ASP A 332 25.14 -23.72 -10.31
N HIS A 333 24.36 -24.09 -9.29
CA HIS A 333 24.71 -25.21 -8.39
C HIS A 333 24.13 -26.55 -8.81
N PHE A 334 22.89 -26.59 -9.32
CA PHE A 334 22.16 -27.83 -9.63
C PHE A 334 22.03 -28.09 -11.13
N GLY A 335 21.93 -27.05 -11.97
CA GLY A 335 21.59 -27.12 -13.38
C GLY A 335 20.10 -27.37 -13.59
N GLU A 336 19.59 -26.96 -14.77
CA GLU A 336 18.15 -26.79 -15.07
C GLU A 336 17.32 -28.08 -14.93
N LEU A 337 17.73 -29.19 -15.57
CA LEU A 337 16.97 -30.46 -15.50
C LEU A 337 16.97 -31.04 -14.10
N GLU A 338 18.14 -31.12 -13.44
CA GLU A 338 18.27 -31.76 -12.15
C GLU A 338 17.48 -31.01 -11.05
N SER A 339 17.59 -29.67 -11.02
CA SER A 339 16.82 -28.84 -10.09
C SER A 339 15.31 -28.98 -10.31
N THR A 340 14.88 -29.07 -11.58
CA THR A 340 13.45 -29.27 -11.89
C THR A 340 12.95 -30.63 -11.39
N LYS A 341 13.73 -31.71 -11.56
CA LYS A 341 13.41 -33.05 -11.05
C LYS A 341 13.34 -33.05 -9.51
N MET A 342 14.32 -32.42 -8.85
CA MET A 342 14.34 -32.31 -7.39
C MET A 342 13.13 -31.53 -6.85
N ALA A 343 12.76 -30.42 -7.50
CA ALA A 343 11.60 -29.62 -7.12
C ALA A 343 10.29 -30.42 -7.22
N ILE A 344 10.09 -31.17 -8.31
CA ILE A 344 8.92 -32.05 -8.49
C ILE A 344 8.89 -33.12 -7.37
N ASN A 345 10.02 -33.81 -7.12
CA ASN A 345 10.11 -34.81 -6.07
C ASN A 345 9.91 -34.23 -4.67
N ALA A 346 10.27 -32.97 -4.44
CA ALA A 346 9.98 -32.26 -3.19
C ALA A 346 8.49 -31.92 -2.99
N GLY A 347 7.65 -32.01 -4.04
CA GLY A 347 6.20 -31.76 -3.96
C GLY A 347 5.78 -30.37 -4.43
N ILE A 348 6.57 -29.75 -5.31
CA ILE A 348 6.23 -28.49 -6.00
C ILE A 348 5.24 -28.78 -7.12
N ASP A 349 4.25 -27.89 -7.27
CA ASP A 349 3.20 -28.01 -8.30
C ASP A 349 3.53 -27.23 -9.58
N ILE A 350 4.13 -26.04 -9.46
CA ILE A 350 4.48 -25.20 -10.63
C ILE A 350 5.97 -24.86 -10.60
N ILE A 351 6.63 -25.10 -11.71
CA ILE A 351 8.03 -24.77 -11.93
C ILE A 351 8.11 -23.41 -12.66
N LEU A 352 8.49 -22.38 -11.94
CA LEU A 352 8.61 -21.03 -12.48
C LEU A 352 9.94 -20.85 -13.18
N MET A 353 9.91 -20.45 -14.45
CA MET A 353 11.10 -20.14 -15.26
C MET A 353 12.18 -21.23 -15.20
N PRO A 354 11.88 -22.50 -15.59
CA PRO A 354 12.85 -23.61 -15.49
C PRO A 354 14.12 -23.36 -16.32
N THR A 355 14.02 -22.56 -17.38
CA THR A 355 15.12 -22.09 -18.23
C THR A 355 14.80 -20.70 -18.77
N ILE A 356 15.80 -20.01 -19.32
CA ILE A 356 15.62 -18.74 -20.01
C ILE A 356 15.17 -19.00 -21.44
N LEU A 357 14.04 -18.41 -21.86
CA LEU A 357 13.52 -18.47 -23.22
C LEU A 357 13.57 -17.09 -23.86
N ARG A 358 14.37 -16.96 -24.95
CA ARG A 358 14.53 -15.68 -25.66
C ARG A 358 14.47 -15.85 -27.18
N ASN A 359 14.53 -17.09 -27.69
CA ASN A 359 14.51 -17.44 -29.11
C ASN A 359 14.26 -18.95 -29.29
N ASN A 360 14.14 -19.41 -30.57
CA ASN A 360 13.91 -20.81 -30.87
C ASN A 360 15.05 -21.77 -30.47
N GLU A 361 16.30 -21.30 -30.33
CA GLU A 361 17.39 -22.13 -29.78
C GLU A 361 17.21 -22.41 -28.30
N ASP A 362 16.68 -21.45 -27.54
CA ASP A 362 16.39 -21.65 -26.13
C ASP A 362 15.23 -22.64 -25.93
N VAL A 363 14.30 -22.75 -26.88
CA VAL A 363 13.21 -23.75 -26.82
C VAL A 363 13.76 -25.16 -26.75
N LYS A 364 14.93 -25.44 -27.36
CA LYS A 364 15.61 -26.75 -27.28
C LYS A 364 16.05 -27.11 -25.87
N LYS A 365 16.32 -26.10 -25.00
CA LYS A 365 16.60 -26.34 -23.58
C LYS A 365 15.34 -26.78 -22.86
N LEU A 366 14.19 -26.15 -23.16
CA LEU A 366 12.91 -26.58 -22.63
C LEU A 366 12.56 -28.00 -23.09
N ASP A 367 12.78 -28.34 -24.39
CA ASP A 367 12.64 -29.71 -24.88
C ASP A 367 13.50 -30.72 -24.09
N TYR A 368 14.74 -30.35 -23.77
CA TYR A 368 15.64 -31.19 -23.00
C TYR A 368 15.12 -31.41 -21.56
N ILE A 369 14.59 -30.38 -20.94
CA ILE A 369 14.01 -30.47 -19.58
C ILE A 369 12.75 -31.35 -19.61
N VAL A 370 11.80 -31.07 -20.50
CA VAL A 370 10.53 -31.80 -20.58
C VAL A 370 10.78 -33.28 -20.87
N ASN A 371 11.61 -33.59 -21.89
CA ASN A 371 11.95 -34.99 -22.21
C ASN A 371 12.69 -35.69 -21.07
N GLY A 372 13.59 -34.97 -20.37
CA GLY A 372 14.31 -35.53 -19.23
C GLY A 372 13.39 -35.88 -18.06
N ILE A 373 12.34 -35.08 -17.82
CA ILE A 373 11.31 -35.37 -16.80
C ILE A 373 10.47 -36.58 -17.25
N LEU A 374 10.01 -36.63 -18.50
CA LEU A 374 9.27 -37.77 -19.05
C LEU A 374 10.07 -39.08 -18.96
N ASP A 375 11.37 -39.04 -19.22
CA ASP A 375 12.23 -40.20 -19.04
C ASP A 375 12.42 -40.60 -17.58
N SER A 376 12.47 -39.64 -16.65
CA SER A 376 12.53 -39.90 -15.21
C SER A 376 11.22 -40.51 -14.69
N ILE A 377 10.07 -40.13 -15.25
CA ILE A 377 8.78 -40.76 -14.92
C ILE A 377 8.77 -42.21 -15.44
N LYS A 378 9.16 -42.46 -16.69
CA LYS A 378 9.24 -43.80 -17.29
C LYS A 378 10.19 -44.72 -16.53
N SER A 379 11.27 -44.21 -15.96
CA SER A 379 12.24 -44.98 -15.15
C SER A 379 11.77 -45.20 -13.70
N GLY A 380 10.73 -44.48 -13.26
CA GLY A 380 10.24 -44.54 -11.87
C GLY A 380 11.03 -43.65 -10.90
N GLU A 381 11.90 -42.79 -11.38
CA GLU A 381 12.61 -41.78 -10.56
C GLU A 381 11.65 -40.68 -10.08
N ILE A 382 10.67 -40.31 -10.91
CA ILE A 382 9.53 -39.46 -10.55
C ILE A 382 8.27 -40.33 -10.65
N LYS A 383 7.39 -40.24 -9.65
CA LYS A 383 6.13 -40.97 -9.66
C LYS A 383 5.09 -40.20 -10.49
N GLU A 384 4.41 -40.88 -11.42
CA GLU A 384 3.34 -40.23 -12.21
C GLU A 384 2.19 -39.71 -11.33
N GLU A 385 1.95 -40.35 -10.16
CA GLU A 385 0.96 -39.91 -9.18
C GLU A 385 1.28 -38.49 -8.66
N GLU A 386 2.55 -38.16 -8.39
CA GLU A 386 2.96 -36.82 -7.94
C GLU A 386 2.66 -35.74 -8.99
N ILE A 387 2.88 -36.05 -10.29
CA ILE A 387 2.48 -35.15 -11.38
C ILE A 387 0.95 -34.96 -11.40
N THR A 388 0.20 -36.06 -11.30
CA THR A 388 -1.27 -36.03 -11.32
C THR A 388 -1.83 -35.20 -10.17
N ASP A 389 -1.34 -35.43 -8.95
CA ASP A 389 -1.77 -34.69 -7.76
C ASP A 389 -1.46 -33.19 -7.86
N SER A 390 -0.31 -32.81 -8.42
CA SER A 390 0.07 -31.43 -8.64
C SER A 390 -0.86 -30.74 -9.66
N VAL A 391 -1.16 -31.43 -10.76
CA VAL A 391 -2.07 -30.88 -11.79
C VAL A 391 -3.51 -30.81 -11.28
N GLU A 392 -3.97 -31.74 -10.44
CA GLU A 392 -5.27 -31.65 -9.78
C GLU A 392 -5.38 -30.36 -8.93
N ARG A 393 -4.31 -29.99 -8.17
CA ARG A 393 -4.28 -28.72 -7.42
C ARG A 393 -4.30 -27.50 -8.32
N ILE A 394 -3.53 -27.50 -9.43
CA ILE A 394 -3.49 -26.42 -10.42
C ILE A 394 -4.87 -26.24 -11.07
N VAL A 395 -5.48 -27.32 -11.56
CA VAL A 395 -6.80 -27.27 -12.20
C VAL A 395 -7.88 -26.85 -11.21
N LYS A 396 -7.81 -27.35 -9.97
CA LYS A 396 -8.71 -26.92 -8.90
C LYS A 396 -8.60 -25.40 -8.66
N LEU A 397 -7.38 -24.83 -8.60
CA LEU A 397 -7.18 -23.38 -8.50
C LEU A 397 -7.84 -22.64 -9.67
N LYS A 398 -7.63 -23.12 -10.91
CA LYS A 398 -8.27 -22.54 -12.12
C LYS A 398 -9.79 -22.57 -12.04
N ILE A 399 -10.38 -23.60 -11.46
CA ILE A 399 -11.84 -23.71 -11.23
C ILE A 399 -12.26 -22.74 -10.12
N ASP A 400 -11.62 -22.79 -8.96
CA ASP A 400 -12.00 -22.00 -7.79
C ASP A 400 -11.93 -20.47 -8.06
N ARG A 401 -11.05 -20.04 -8.97
CA ARG A 401 -10.91 -18.65 -9.39
C ARG A 401 -11.67 -18.29 -10.68
N GLY A 402 -12.45 -19.22 -11.23
CA GLY A 402 -13.23 -19.00 -12.45
C GLY A 402 -12.38 -18.83 -13.71
N ILE A 403 -11.08 -19.17 -13.65
CA ILE A 403 -10.17 -19.04 -14.79
C ILE A 403 -10.57 -19.98 -15.91
N ILE A 404 -11.04 -21.18 -15.57
CA ILE A 404 -11.50 -22.18 -16.53
C ILE A 404 -12.70 -21.68 -17.37
N ASP A 405 -13.48 -20.75 -16.84
CA ASP A 405 -14.66 -20.22 -17.51
C ASP A 405 -14.34 -19.19 -18.60
N LEU A 406 -13.05 -18.77 -18.72
CA LEU A 406 -12.60 -17.87 -19.79
C LEU A 406 -12.90 -18.44 -21.18
N LYS A 407 -12.92 -19.76 -21.37
CA LYS A 407 -13.35 -20.43 -22.62
C LYS A 407 -14.77 -20.04 -23.07
N ASN A 408 -15.63 -19.71 -22.14
CA ASN A 408 -17.06 -19.40 -22.38
C ASN A 408 -17.34 -17.89 -22.32
N ASN A 409 -16.31 -17.06 -22.15
CA ASN A 409 -16.48 -15.64 -21.96
C ASN A 409 -16.45 -14.89 -23.31
N ASN A 410 -17.61 -14.44 -23.77
CA ASN A 410 -17.78 -13.75 -25.05
C ASN A 410 -17.56 -12.22 -24.98
N VAL A 411 -16.88 -11.69 -23.93
CA VAL A 411 -16.57 -10.26 -23.83
C VAL A 411 -15.52 -9.89 -24.90
N SER A 412 -15.86 -8.93 -25.74
CA SER A 412 -14.96 -8.46 -26.81
C SER A 412 -13.68 -7.82 -26.24
N LEU A 413 -12.58 -7.87 -27.02
CA LEU A 413 -11.32 -7.20 -26.67
C LEU A 413 -11.53 -5.69 -26.43
N GLU A 414 -12.38 -5.04 -27.22
CA GLU A 414 -12.69 -3.62 -27.09
C GLU A 414 -13.35 -3.31 -25.72
N GLU A 415 -14.27 -4.13 -25.28
CA GLU A 415 -14.91 -4.01 -23.96
C GLU A 415 -13.93 -4.27 -22.81
N LYS A 416 -13.01 -5.26 -22.96
CA LYS A 416 -11.93 -5.51 -21.99
C LYS A 416 -11.00 -4.31 -21.86
N ILE A 417 -10.55 -3.73 -22.98
CA ILE A 417 -9.69 -2.52 -22.99
C ILE A 417 -10.41 -1.33 -22.37
N LYS A 418 -11.70 -1.13 -22.69
CA LYS A 418 -12.50 -0.06 -22.11
C LYS A 418 -12.57 -0.19 -20.59
N LYS A 419 -12.90 -1.38 -20.08
CA LYS A 419 -12.97 -1.67 -18.63
C LYS A 419 -11.61 -1.44 -17.96
N ALA A 420 -10.52 -1.89 -18.58
CA ALA A 420 -9.18 -1.70 -18.08
C ALA A 420 -8.83 -0.20 -17.95
N LYS A 421 -9.12 0.61 -18.97
CA LYS A 421 -8.89 2.08 -18.95
C LYS A 421 -9.73 2.81 -17.91
N GLU A 422 -10.93 2.33 -17.63
CA GLU A 422 -11.81 2.91 -16.60
C GLU A 422 -11.37 2.55 -15.17
N THR A 423 -10.60 1.46 -15.02
CA THR A 423 -10.24 0.89 -13.71
C THR A 423 -8.82 1.22 -13.30
N VAL A 424 -7.84 0.93 -14.18
CA VAL A 424 -6.40 1.03 -13.88
C VAL A 424 -6.02 2.51 -13.75
N GLY A 425 -5.41 2.88 -12.62
CA GLY A 425 -5.02 4.26 -12.33
C GLY A 425 -6.18 5.25 -12.21
N SER A 426 -7.42 4.77 -11.98
CA SER A 426 -8.58 5.64 -11.79
C SER A 426 -8.40 6.61 -10.62
N ILE A 427 -9.11 7.73 -10.64
CA ILE A 427 -9.06 8.73 -9.55
C ILE A 427 -9.42 8.08 -8.20
N GLU A 428 -10.40 7.17 -8.19
CA GLU A 428 -10.79 6.42 -6.99
C GLU A 428 -9.60 5.61 -6.45
N ASN A 429 -8.91 4.86 -7.32
CA ASN A 429 -7.77 4.03 -6.95
C ASN A 429 -6.60 4.90 -6.43
N ARG A 430 -6.29 6.02 -7.11
CA ARG A 430 -5.25 6.96 -6.66
C ARG A 430 -5.58 7.65 -5.33
N ASN A 431 -6.86 7.87 -5.03
CA ASN A 431 -7.27 8.40 -3.72
C ASN A 431 -7.09 7.36 -2.60
N ILE A 432 -7.34 6.08 -2.86
CA ILE A 432 -7.05 4.98 -1.91
C ILE A 432 -5.53 4.89 -1.68
N GLU A 433 -4.75 4.87 -2.75
CA GLU A 433 -3.28 4.88 -2.71
C GLU A 433 -2.74 6.05 -1.87
N ARG A 434 -3.22 7.28 -2.14
CA ARG A 434 -2.84 8.50 -1.41
C ARG A 434 -3.13 8.35 0.09
N ARG A 435 -4.36 7.95 0.44
CA ARG A 435 -4.78 7.79 1.85
C ARG A 435 -3.87 6.80 2.59
N ILE A 436 -3.58 5.65 1.98
CA ILE A 436 -2.71 4.63 2.60
C ILE A 436 -1.29 5.18 2.79
N ALA A 437 -0.76 5.88 1.80
CA ALA A 437 0.56 6.49 1.89
C ALA A 437 0.63 7.57 2.99
N GLU A 438 -0.37 8.42 3.09
CA GLU A 438 -0.48 9.46 4.13
C GLU A 438 -0.57 8.86 5.54
N GLU A 439 -1.32 7.75 5.72
CA GLU A 439 -1.42 7.02 6.99
C GLU A 439 -0.09 6.38 7.43
N ALA A 440 0.81 6.08 6.49
CA ALA A 440 2.08 5.41 6.75
C ALA A 440 3.18 6.37 7.20
N ILE A 441 3.16 7.65 6.79
CA ILE A 441 4.23 8.59 7.07
C ILE A 441 4.47 8.68 8.58
N THR A 442 5.73 8.46 8.97
CA THR A 442 6.13 8.36 10.38
C THR A 442 7.06 9.51 10.73
N ILE A 443 6.75 10.28 11.77
CA ILE A 443 7.68 11.23 12.36
C ILE A 443 8.37 10.54 13.52
N THR A 444 9.69 10.45 13.47
CA THR A 444 10.49 9.84 14.55
C THR A 444 11.12 10.87 15.46
N LYS A 445 11.29 12.12 15.00
CA LYS A 445 11.87 13.21 15.78
C LYS A 445 11.26 14.55 15.39
N ASN A 446 10.96 15.40 16.37
CA ASN A 446 10.44 16.76 16.16
C ASN A 446 10.89 17.68 17.31
N GLU A 447 12.20 17.89 17.42
CA GLU A 447 12.78 18.82 18.42
C GLU A 447 12.45 20.27 18.02
N ASP A 448 12.33 21.13 19.04
CA ASP A 448 11.95 22.55 18.89
C ASP A 448 10.62 22.77 18.13
N ASN A 449 9.81 21.72 17.94
CA ASN A 449 8.54 21.75 17.18
C ASN A 449 8.74 22.36 15.78
N ILE A 450 9.75 21.90 15.04
CA ILE A 450 10.01 22.32 13.65
C ILE A 450 8.85 21.94 12.74
N LEU A 451 8.27 20.75 12.93
CA LEU A 451 7.09 20.31 12.20
C LEU A 451 5.80 20.67 12.94
N PRO A 452 4.76 21.11 12.21
CA PRO A 452 4.74 21.32 10.76
C PRO A 452 5.46 22.59 10.34
N LEU A 453 6.09 22.57 9.15
CA LEU A 453 6.59 23.79 8.52
C LEU A 453 5.41 24.67 8.10
N ASN A 454 5.50 25.96 8.40
CA ASN A 454 4.42 26.91 8.07
C ASN A 454 4.97 28.16 7.33
N PRO A 455 5.45 27.97 6.08
CA PRO A 455 5.99 29.05 5.30
C PRO A 455 4.92 30.09 4.94
N LYS A 456 5.28 31.38 5.04
CA LYS A 456 4.44 32.48 4.59
C LYS A 456 4.45 32.59 3.07
N GLU A 457 3.48 33.33 2.54
CA GLU A 457 3.45 33.59 1.10
C GLU A 457 4.76 34.23 0.62
N GLY A 458 5.38 33.62 -0.40
CA GLY A 458 6.62 34.08 -1.00
C GLY A 458 7.91 33.66 -0.31
N GLU A 459 7.86 33.00 0.87
CA GLU A 459 9.06 32.41 1.49
C GLU A 459 9.56 31.23 0.64
N LYS A 460 10.87 30.97 0.74
CA LYS A 460 11.60 30.03 -0.10
C LYS A 460 11.89 28.73 0.62
N VAL A 461 11.47 27.60 0.04
CA VAL A 461 11.78 26.25 0.49
C VAL A 461 12.76 25.60 -0.47
N LEU A 462 13.90 25.12 0.04
CA LEU A 462 14.89 24.37 -0.71
C LEU A 462 14.60 22.87 -0.59
N LEU A 463 14.41 22.19 -1.72
CA LEU A 463 14.22 20.76 -1.84
C LEU A 463 15.50 20.10 -2.33
N ILE A 464 16.03 19.14 -1.54
CA ILE A 464 17.29 18.45 -1.84
C ILE A 464 16.99 16.95 -1.87
N ALA A 465 17.27 16.27 -2.99
CA ALA A 465 17.07 14.84 -3.12
C ALA A 465 18.12 14.18 -4.02
N PRO A 466 18.33 12.84 -3.92
CA PRO A 466 19.29 12.11 -4.74
C PRO A 466 19.07 12.22 -6.24
N ASN A 467 17.79 12.28 -6.69
CA ASN A 467 17.42 12.22 -8.10
C ASN A 467 16.35 13.26 -8.45
N GLU A 468 16.37 13.72 -9.71
CA GLU A 468 15.39 14.67 -10.26
C GLU A 468 13.94 14.18 -10.12
N SER A 469 13.67 12.89 -10.36
CA SER A 469 12.33 12.31 -10.22
C SER A 469 11.75 12.43 -8.79
N GLN A 470 12.62 12.36 -7.76
CA GLN A 470 12.23 12.53 -6.36
C GLN A 470 11.94 13.99 -6.03
N ILE A 471 12.76 14.91 -6.55
CA ILE A 471 12.49 16.36 -6.48
C ILE A 471 11.14 16.67 -7.13
N HIS A 472 10.87 16.06 -8.29
CA HIS A 472 9.61 16.26 -9.00
C HIS A 472 8.40 15.77 -8.19
N SER A 473 8.54 14.63 -7.51
CA SER A 473 7.54 14.13 -6.55
C SER A 473 7.30 15.07 -5.37
N MET A 474 8.36 15.69 -4.81
CA MET A 474 8.21 16.68 -3.74
C MET A 474 7.43 17.89 -4.24
N LYS A 475 7.81 18.43 -5.42
CA LYS A 475 7.09 19.55 -6.06
C LYS A 475 5.62 19.20 -6.30
N PHE A 476 5.34 18.00 -6.82
CA PHE A 476 3.97 17.53 -7.03
C PHE A 476 3.16 17.55 -5.73
N GLY A 477 3.72 17.01 -4.63
CA GLY A 477 3.09 17.04 -3.31
C GLY A 477 2.78 18.47 -2.84
N ILE A 478 3.74 19.39 -2.97
CA ILE A 478 3.60 20.80 -2.57
C ILE A 478 2.57 21.53 -3.46
N ASN A 479 2.65 21.38 -4.79
CA ASN A 479 1.71 22.01 -5.72
C ASN A 479 0.26 21.55 -5.48
N ARG A 480 0.08 20.25 -5.11
CA ARG A 480 -1.22 19.71 -4.73
C ARG A 480 -1.75 20.39 -3.46
N LEU A 481 -0.93 20.57 -2.42
CA LEU A 481 -1.32 21.26 -1.19
C LEU A 481 -1.70 22.72 -1.44
N ILE A 482 -0.97 23.42 -2.31
CA ILE A 482 -1.29 24.80 -2.72
C ILE A 482 -2.63 24.83 -3.47
N HIS A 483 -2.85 23.90 -4.40
CA HIS A 483 -4.11 23.79 -5.15
C HIS A 483 -5.31 23.48 -4.24
N GLU A 484 -5.11 22.64 -3.23
CA GLU A 484 -6.11 22.28 -2.22
C GLU A 484 -6.31 23.40 -1.15
N ASN A 485 -5.62 24.54 -1.26
CA ASN A 485 -5.59 25.64 -0.29
C ASN A 485 -5.14 25.22 1.13
N SER A 486 -4.36 24.14 1.24
CA SER A 486 -3.78 23.66 2.48
C SER A 486 -2.39 24.22 2.74
N LEU A 487 -1.80 24.93 1.78
CA LEU A 487 -0.50 25.60 1.87
C LEU A 487 -0.53 26.91 1.12
N ASN A 488 0.11 27.95 1.67
CA ASN A 488 0.31 29.22 0.97
C ASN A 488 1.16 29.04 -0.29
N LYS A 489 1.07 30.00 -1.22
CA LYS A 489 1.95 30.00 -2.39
C LYS A 489 3.37 30.38 -1.97
N ILE A 490 4.30 29.44 -2.11
CA ILE A 490 5.71 29.56 -1.73
C ILE A 490 6.63 29.54 -2.94
N GLN A 491 7.89 29.95 -2.75
CA GLN A 491 8.95 29.80 -3.74
C GLN A 491 9.67 28.47 -3.52
N LEU A 492 9.92 27.71 -4.60
CA LEU A 492 10.66 26.46 -4.54
C LEU A 492 12.02 26.62 -5.23
N ASP A 493 13.08 26.24 -4.53
CA ASP A 493 14.39 26.01 -5.09
C ASP A 493 14.76 24.52 -4.95
N THR A 494 15.65 24.00 -5.79
CA THR A 494 15.93 22.56 -5.85
C THR A 494 17.41 22.27 -6.04
N TYR A 495 17.86 21.13 -5.50
CA TYR A 495 19.21 20.62 -5.72
C TYR A 495 19.20 19.09 -5.79
N GLU A 496 19.70 18.54 -6.90
CA GLU A 496 19.94 17.11 -7.08
C GLU A 496 21.38 16.79 -6.65
N TYR A 497 21.57 15.73 -5.82
CA TYR A 497 22.90 15.40 -5.30
C TYR A 497 23.42 14.01 -5.69
N ASN A 498 22.95 13.43 -6.80
CA ASN A 498 23.38 12.11 -7.26
C ASN A 498 24.92 12.02 -7.35
N ASN A 499 25.49 11.05 -6.59
CA ASN A 499 26.94 10.85 -6.44
C ASN A 499 27.73 12.06 -5.88
N ILE A 500 27.08 13.03 -5.24
CA ILE A 500 27.71 14.18 -4.60
C ILE A 500 27.68 13.98 -3.08
N GLY A 501 28.85 13.91 -2.44
CA GLY A 501 28.99 13.68 -0.99
C GLY A 501 29.35 14.93 -0.17
N ILE A 502 29.52 16.09 -0.80
CA ILE A 502 29.92 17.35 -0.17
C ILE A 502 29.06 18.51 -0.62
N ILE A 503 28.93 19.53 0.23
CA ILE A 503 28.27 20.79 -0.13
C ILE A 503 29.22 21.59 -1.05
N ASP A 504 28.79 21.84 -2.28
CA ASP A 504 29.47 22.76 -3.21
C ASP A 504 29.03 24.23 -3.03
N ASP A 505 29.64 25.16 -3.74
CA ASP A 505 29.32 26.59 -3.64
C ASP A 505 27.90 26.91 -4.06
N VAL A 506 27.34 26.16 -5.04
CA VAL A 506 25.95 26.32 -5.53
C VAL A 506 24.96 25.91 -4.45
N LEU A 507 25.15 24.73 -3.86
CA LEU A 507 24.26 24.25 -2.79
C LEU A 507 24.38 25.16 -1.55
N LYS A 508 25.58 25.64 -1.25
CA LYS A 508 25.80 26.55 -0.14
C LYS A 508 25.01 27.86 -0.31
N GLU A 509 25.06 28.50 -1.48
CA GLU A 509 24.29 29.71 -1.79
C GLU A 509 22.77 29.46 -1.67
N LYS A 510 22.30 28.30 -2.16
CA LYS A 510 20.88 27.89 -2.06
C LYS A 510 20.45 27.72 -0.60
N ILE A 511 21.26 27.05 0.24
CA ILE A 511 20.98 26.90 1.67
C ILE A 511 20.91 28.27 2.35
N GLU A 512 21.89 29.16 2.09
CA GLU A 512 21.94 30.50 2.71
C GLU A 512 20.76 31.38 2.33
N SER A 513 20.30 31.30 1.09
CA SER A 513 19.19 32.10 0.55
C SER A 513 17.77 31.54 0.79
N SER A 514 17.63 30.34 1.35
CA SER A 514 16.32 29.71 1.62
C SER A 514 15.87 29.94 3.05
N ASP A 515 14.56 29.97 3.29
CA ASP A 515 13.98 30.09 4.62
C ASP A 515 13.85 28.74 5.30
N TYR A 516 13.48 27.68 4.54
CA TYR A 516 13.31 26.31 5.00
C TYR A 516 14.09 25.34 4.11
N ILE A 517 14.54 24.21 4.68
CA ILE A 517 15.29 23.18 3.97
C ILE A 517 14.60 21.83 4.19
N ILE A 518 14.32 21.11 3.11
CA ILE A 518 13.87 19.71 3.12
C ILE A 518 14.92 18.88 2.40
N VAL A 519 15.60 18.01 3.11
CA VAL A 519 16.61 17.11 2.54
C VAL A 519 16.17 15.66 2.65
N ALA A 520 16.15 14.96 1.51
CA ALA A 520 15.84 13.54 1.46
C ALA A 520 17.13 12.71 1.52
N SER A 521 17.12 11.63 2.32
CA SER A 521 18.16 10.60 2.31
C SER A 521 17.66 9.34 1.63
N LEU A 522 18.59 8.49 1.16
CA LEU A 522 18.28 7.23 0.49
C LEU A 522 19.27 6.15 0.89
N SER A 523 18.85 5.23 1.76
CA SER A 523 19.60 4.05 2.13
C SER A 523 18.97 2.79 1.54
N SER A 524 19.74 2.03 0.75
CA SER A 524 19.31 0.76 0.15
C SER A 524 19.96 -0.47 0.81
N ASN A 525 21.08 -0.29 1.48
CA ASN A 525 21.83 -1.37 2.15
C ASN A 525 22.81 -0.78 3.18
N ALA A 526 23.43 -1.64 3.99
CA ALA A 526 24.33 -1.25 5.08
C ALA A 526 25.56 -0.43 4.63
N ASN A 527 26.04 -0.57 3.37
CA ASN A 527 27.16 0.22 2.89
C ASN A 527 26.84 1.71 2.75
N HIS A 528 25.56 2.05 2.57
CA HIS A 528 25.11 3.45 2.50
C HIS A 528 25.15 4.16 3.86
N LEU A 529 25.34 3.42 4.96
CA LEU A 529 25.44 3.99 6.32
C LEU A 529 26.89 4.32 6.71
N LYS A 530 27.87 3.84 5.95
CA LYS A 530 29.29 4.00 6.26
C LYS A 530 29.80 5.40 5.92
N PRO A 531 30.72 5.96 6.72
CA PRO A 531 31.42 7.21 6.39
C PRO A 531 32.06 7.15 5.00
N GLY A 532 31.93 8.23 4.22
CA GLY A 532 32.40 8.33 2.85
C GLY A 532 31.35 7.96 1.79
N ALA A 533 30.19 7.40 2.17
CA ALA A 533 29.09 7.19 1.25
C ALA A 533 28.39 8.53 0.94
N TRP A 534 28.31 8.90 -0.35
CA TRP A 534 27.76 10.19 -0.77
C TRP A 534 26.32 10.44 -0.32
N ASN A 535 25.50 9.41 -0.35
CA ASN A 535 24.09 9.44 0.04
C ASN A 535 23.88 9.53 1.57
N ARG A 536 24.96 9.32 2.35
CA ARG A 536 25.02 9.55 3.79
C ARG A 536 25.59 10.94 4.10
N ASP A 537 26.74 11.25 3.50
CA ASP A 537 27.56 12.39 3.95
C ASP A 537 26.96 13.73 3.51
N LEU A 538 26.33 13.83 2.32
CA LEU A 538 25.73 15.09 1.91
C LEU A 538 24.51 15.47 2.77
N PRO A 539 23.49 14.61 2.98
CA PRO A 539 22.36 14.99 3.83
C PRO A 539 22.79 15.38 5.24
N ARG A 540 23.77 14.65 5.84
CA ARG A 540 24.32 14.99 7.15
C ARG A 540 24.95 16.37 7.15
N SER A 541 25.77 16.68 6.14
CA SER A 541 26.41 17.99 6.00
C SER A 541 25.41 19.14 5.82
N VAL A 542 24.32 18.89 5.07
CA VAL A 542 23.22 19.87 4.88
C VAL A 542 22.53 20.16 6.22
N ILE A 543 22.23 19.11 7.00
CA ILE A 543 21.63 19.26 8.33
C ILE A 543 22.54 20.05 9.27
N ASP A 544 23.84 19.71 9.33
CA ASP A 544 24.83 20.42 10.14
C ASP A 544 24.91 21.89 9.74
N TYR A 545 24.92 22.18 8.44
CA TYR A 545 25.02 23.55 7.95
C TYR A 545 23.73 24.35 8.19
N GLY A 546 22.54 23.72 7.99
CA GLY A 546 21.24 24.31 8.33
C GLY A 546 21.13 24.65 9.82
N ASN A 547 21.52 23.72 10.71
CA ASN A 547 21.56 23.94 12.15
C ASN A 547 22.48 25.10 12.53
N LYS A 548 23.68 25.21 11.92
CA LYS A 548 24.61 26.32 12.14
C LYS A 548 24.01 27.67 11.76
N LEU A 549 23.16 27.72 10.75
CA LEU A 549 22.47 28.92 10.28
C LEU A 549 21.14 29.18 11.00
N ASN A 550 20.76 28.31 11.97
CA ASN A 550 19.46 28.32 12.65
C ASN A 550 18.26 28.26 11.68
N LYS A 551 18.37 27.45 10.61
CA LYS A 551 17.29 27.20 9.66
C LYS A 551 16.53 25.95 10.01
N ASP A 552 15.21 25.98 9.90
CA ASP A 552 14.35 24.83 10.05
C ASP A 552 14.66 23.82 8.92
N THR A 553 15.31 22.72 9.30
CA THR A 553 15.77 21.66 8.38
C THR A 553 15.08 20.36 8.71
N VAL A 554 14.40 19.78 7.72
CA VAL A 554 13.67 18.51 7.83
C VAL A 554 14.39 17.44 7.02
N LEU A 555 14.71 16.31 7.67
CA LEU A 555 15.17 15.10 7.02
C LEU A 555 13.98 14.24 6.62
N ILE A 556 13.98 13.69 5.39
CA ILE A 556 13.05 12.64 4.94
C ILE A 556 13.84 11.39 4.55
N SER A 557 13.73 10.31 5.32
CA SER A 557 14.26 9.00 4.97
C SER A 557 13.32 8.32 3.96
N LEU A 558 13.81 8.06 2.73
CA LEU A 558 12.95 7.65 1.60
C LEU A 558 12.73 6.14 1.49
N ARG A 559 13.65 5.28 1.91
CA ARG A 559 13.58 3.83 1.69
C ARG A 559 13.72 3.07 3.02
N ASN A 560 14.85 2.39 3.23
CA ASN A 560 15.09 1.67 4.48
C ASN A 560 15.32 2.67 5.62
N PRO A 561 14.57 2.59 6.72
CA PRO A 561 14.63 3.61 7.78
C PRO A 561 15.86 3.52 8.69
N TYR A 562 16.79 2.59 8.40
CA TYR A 562 17.99 2.37 9.20
C TYR A 562 19.01 3.52 9.15
N ASP A 563 18.86 4.44 8.19
CA ASP A 563 19.68 5.65 8.10
C ASP A 563 19.29 6.75 9.12
N LEU A 564 18.18 6.61 9.84
CA LEU A 564 17.77 7.53 10.90
C LEU A 564 18.86 7.70 11.98
N ALA A 565 19.56 6.61 12.33
CA ALA A 565 20.65 6.62 13.29
C ALA A 565 21.90 7.36 12.79
N VAL A 566 22.06 7.54 11.46
CA VAL A 566 23.12 8.37 10.86
C VAL A 566 22.88 9.85 11.16
N TYR A 567 21.63 10.27 11.17
CA TYR A 567 21.21 11.68 11.22
C TYR A 567 20.73 12.09 12.63
N ASP A 568 21.51 11.68 13.66
CA ASP A 568 21.26 12.01 15.06
C ASP A 568 21.22 13.54 15.32
N ASN A 569 21.90 14.31 14.45
CA ASN A 569 21.93 15.76 14.43
C ASN A 569 20.69 16.43 13.80
N ALA A 570 19.80 15.69 13.14
CA ALA A 570 18.55 16.22 12.62
C ALA A 570 17.57 16.48 13.76
N LYS A 571 16.97 17.66 13.81
CA LYS A 571 15.93 18.03 14.78
C LYS A 571 14.54 17.54 14.35
N ALA A 572 14.31 17.38 13.06
CA ALA A 572 13.07 16.83 12.52
C ALA A 572 13.39 15.66 11.56
N GLN A 573 12.80 14.49 11.83
CA GLN A 573 12.99 13.28 11.04
C GLN A 573 11.64 12.70 10.64
N VAL A 574 11.48 12.45 9.33
CA VAL A 574 10.30 11.89 8.71
C VAL A 574 10.69 10.64 7.92
N VAL A 575 9.89 9.57 8.00
CA VAL A 575 10.12 8.33 7.24
C VAL A 575 9.00 8.14 6.24
N ALA A 576 9.38 7.95 4.97
CA ALA A 576 8.45 7.76 3.86
C ALA A 576 8.31 6.29 3.40
N TYR A 577 9.29 5.41 3.68
CA TYR A 577 9.34 3.99 3.30
C TYR A 577 9.32 3.70 1.78
N GLY A 578 9.43 4.72 0.93
CA GLY A 578 9.41 4.56 -0.52
C GLY A 578 10.15 5.69 -1.21
N PHE A 579 10.88 5.37 -2.29
CA PHE A 579 11.77 6.29 -2.99
C PHE A 579 11.45 6.49 -4.47
N LYS A 580 10.46 5.75 -5.00
CA LYS A 580 10.04 5.89 -6.41
C LYS A 580 9.52 7.31 -6.63
N GLY A 581 10.15 8.01 -7.54
CA GLY A 581 9.80 9.37 -7.91
C GLY A 581 8.68 9.42 -8.96
N MET A 582 8.35 10.63 -9.40
CA MET A 582 7.46 10.91 -10.51
C MET A 582 8.28 11.18 -11.78
N ASP A 583 7.78 10.76 -12.94
CA ASP A 583 8.43 11.04 -14.22
C ASP A 583 8.46 12.56 -14.51
N PRO A 584 9.65 13.18 -14.62
CA PRO A 584 9.75 14.63 -14.86
C PRO A 584 9.10 15.07 -16.18
N THR A 585 8.92 14.18 -17.15
CA THR A 585 8.28 14.48 -18.43
C THR A 585 6.77 14.74 -18.31
N GLU A 586 6.14 14.38 -17.19
CA GLU A 586 4.74 14.72 -16.93
C GLU A 586 4.54 16.21 -16.53
N GLY A 587 5.61 16.94 -16.28
CA GLY A 587 5.56 18.38 -15.95
C GLY A 587 4.85 18.64 -14.61
N ASP A 588 4.26 19.84 -14.48
CA ASP A 588 3.58 20.27 -13.24
C ASP A 588 2.10 19.82 -13.17
N THR A 589 1.75 18.67 -13.78
CA THR A 589 0.38 18.15 -13.75
C THR A 589 -0.03 17.78 -12.32
N LEU A 590 -1.31 17.99 -12.00
CA LEU A 590 -1.93 17.44 -10.77
C LEU A 590 -2.58 16.07 -10.99
N PHE A 591 -2.59 15.58 -12.23
CA PHE A 591 -3.20 14.31 -12.65
C PHE A 591 -2.20 13.50 -13.47
N PRO A 592 -1.22 12.86 -12.82
CA PRO A 592 -0.22 12.04 -13.51
C PRO A 592 -0.87 10.84 -14.19
N THR A 593 -0.43 10.52 -15.40
CA THR A 593 -0.89 9.35 -16.14
C THR A 593 -0.03 8.11 -15.86
N LYS A 594 1.27 8.30 -15.68
CA LYS A 594 2.21 7.24 -15.35
C LYS A 594 2.14 6.83 -13.88
N SER A 595 2.50 5.59 -13.61
CA SER A 595 2.65 5.08 -12.26
C SER A 595 3.81 5.77 -11.53
N SER A 596 3.55 6.33 -10.35
CA SER A 596 4.54 7.03 -9.51
C SER A 596 4.41 6.61 -8.04
N GLY A 597 5.49 6.76 -7.27
CA GLY A 597 5.45 6.45 -5.84
C GLY A 597 4.65 7.49 -5.04
N PRO A 598 3.65 7.07 -4.23
CA PRO A 598 2.83 7.99 -3.46
C PRO A 598 3.49 8.50 -2.16
N ASN A 599 4.60 7.88 -1.73
CA ASN A 599 5.23 8.12 -0.42
C ASN A 599 5.81 9.53 -0.30
N ILE A 600 6.54 10.00 -1.32
CA ILE A 600 7.19 11.32 -1.30
C ILE A 600 6.13 12.43 -1.29
N PRO A 601 5.10 12.44 -2.18
CA PRO A 601 4.03 13.43 -2.08
C PRO A 601 3.26 13.38 -0.74
N ALA A 602 3.04 12.19 -0.17
CA ALA A 602 2.40 12.03 1.12
C ALA A 602 3.21 12.64 2.27
N SER A 603 4.55 12.52 2.23
CA SER A 603 5.43 13.13 3.22
C SER A 603 5.33 14.66 3.23
N MET A 604 5.09 15.29 2.07
CA MET A 604 4.85 16.74 2.01
C MET A 604 3.57 17.13 2.77
N GLY A 605 2.50 16.31 2.67
CA GLY A 605 1.28 16.52 3.45
C GLY A 605 1.52 16.59 4.96
N VAL A 606 2.38 15.70 5.47
CA VAL A 606 2.76 15.66 6.89
C VAL A 606 3.73 16.80 7.25
N VAL A 607 4.74 17.06 6.42
CA VAL A 607 5.73 18.11 6.65
C VAL A 607 5.10 19.50 6.76
N PHE A 608 4.09 19.78 5.94
CA PHE A 608 3.36 21.07 5.96
C PHE A 608 2.06 21.03 6.78
N GLY A 609 1.81 19.96 7.56
CA GLY A 609 0.70 19.90 8.51
C GLY A 609 -0.70 19.75 7.90
N ALA A 610 -0.81 19.49 6.60
CA ALA A 610 -2.09 19.18 5.95
C ALA A 610 -2.63 17.78 6.32
N VAL A 611 -1.75 16.89 6.77
CA VAL A 611 -2.04 15.51 7.16
C VAL A 611 -1.42 15.26 8.53
N GLU A 612 -2.22 14.71 9.46
CA GLU A 612 -1.69 14.25 10.76
C GLU A 612 -0.88 12.97 10.61
N PRO A 613 0.33 12.90 11.18
CA PRO A 613 1.13 11.70 11.18
C PRO A 613 0.46 10.61 12.02
N LYS A 614 0.34 9.40 11.46
CA LYS A 614 -0.23 8.24 12.15
C LYS A 614 0.75 7.07 12.21
N GLY A 615 1.75 7.09 11.34
CA GLY A 615 2.72 6.01 11.16
C GLY A 615 3.51 5.71 12.44
N LYS A 616 3.85 4.43 12.59
CA LYS A 616 4.72 3.90 13.65
C LYS A 616 5.78 3.02 13.01
N LEU A 617 7.04 3.12 13.46
CA LEU A 617 8.11 2.27 12.93
C LEU A 617 7.71 0.79 12.95
N PRO A 618 7.70 0.09 11.81
CA PRO A 618 7.37 -1.32 11.75
C PRO A 618 8.57 -2.23 11.99
N VAL A 619 9.74 -1.64 12.25
CA VAL A 619 11.01 -2.32 12.54
C VAL A 619 11.74 -1.57 13.65
N ASP A 620 12.63 -2.27 14.37
CA ASP A 620 13.63 -1.63 15.23
C ASP A 620 14.67 -0.93 14.36
N ILE A 621 15.17 0.21 14.82
CA ILE A 621 16.28 0.92 14.20
C ILE A 621 17.53 0.72 15.05
N PRO A 622 18.50 -0.09 14.62
CA PRO A 622 19.74 -0.29 15.37
C PRO A 622 20.54 1.01 15.51
N SER A 623 21.27 1.13 16.60
CA SER A 623 22.32 2.17 16.70
C SER A 623 23.47 1.84 15.75
N LEU A 624 24.36 2.82 15.53
CA LEU A 624 25.53 2.63 14.67
C LEU A 624 26.82 2.71 15.46
N ASN A 625 27.77 1.85 15.11
CA ASN A 625 29.17 1.97 15.50
C ASN A 625 29.85 3.13 14.76
N ASN A 626 31.01 3.57 15.22
CA ASN A 626 31.73 4.69 14.62
C ASN A 626 32.13 4.48 13.14
N ASP A 627 32.25 3.24 12.70
CA ASP A 627 32.53 2.87 11.31
C ASP A 627 31.29 2.77 10.42
N GLY A 628 30.09 3.04 10.98
CA GLY A 628 28.80 2.99 10.29
C GLY A 628 28.20 1.58 10.19
N THR A 629 28.79 0.57 10.85
CA THR A 629 28.15 -0.74 10.98
C THR A 629 27.01 -0.70 12.00
N MET A 630 25.99 -1.52 11.79
CA MET A 630 24.85 -1.59 12.71
C MET A 630 25.24 -2.33 14.00
N ASN A 631 24.81 -1.78 15.13
CA ASN A 631 24.87 -2.44 16.44
C ASN A 631 23.46 -2.91 16.81
N THR A 632 23.16 -4.16 16.52
CA THR A 632 21.85 -4.76 16.75
C THR A 632 21.54 -5.08 18.21
N GLU A 633 22.49 -4.92 19.12
CA GLU A 633 22.28 -5.09 20.57
C GLU A 633 21.62 -3.86 21.21
N VAL A 634 21.69 -2.70 20.53
CA VAL A 634 21.17 -1.42 21.06
C VAL A 634 20.35 -0.71 19.99
N ASN A 635 19.09 -0.46 20.27
CA ASN A 635 18.22 0.28 19.36
C ASN A 635 18.44 1.80 19.51
N TYR A 636 18.49 2.49 18.39
CA TYR A 636 18.35 3.95 18.31
C TYR A 636 16.88 4.35 18.46
N TYR A 637 15.97 3.60 17.80
CA TYR A 637 14.53 3.65 18.00
C TYR A 637 13.96 2.24 18.06
N ASP A 638 13.02 2.02 18.99
CA ASP A 638 12.32 0.76 19.12
C ASP A 638 11.17 0.63 18.11
N TYR A 639 10.84 -0.60 17.75
CA TYR A 639 9.61 -0.95 17.06
C TYR A 639 8.39 -0.25 17.69
N GLY A 640 7.54 0.35 16.85
CA GLY A 640 6.36 1.07 17.33
C GLY A 640 6.61 2.54 17.69
N HIS A 641 7.87 3.02 17.66
CA HIS A 641 8.16 4.44 17.84
C HIS A 641 7.55 5.28 16.72
N GLY A 642 7.10 6.48 17.06
CA GLY A 642 6.56 7.48 16.13
C GLY A 642 5.74 8.53 16.86
N ILE A 643 5.85 9.77 16.42
CA ILE A 643 5.14 10.93 16.94
C ILE A 643 3.86 11.11 16.13
N THR A 644 2.70 11.03 16.76
CA THR A 644 1.39 11.08 16.07
C THR A 644 0.65 12.41 16.25
N ASN A 645 1.16 13.30 17.07
CA ASN A 645 0.52 14.58 17.39
C ASN A 645 1.49 15.75 17.18
N ILE A 646 1.66 16.18 15.93
CA ILE A 646 2.39 17.44 15.65
C ILE A 646 1.46 18.63 15.47
N ASN A 647 0.21 18.37 15.08
CA ASN A 647 -0.85 19.37 14.97
C ASN A 647 -1.73 19.45 16.22
N SER A 648 -1.42 18.69 17.27
CA SER A 648 -2.18 18.78 18.52
C SER A 648 -1.82 20.04 19.29
N LEU A 649 -2.11 21.15 18.70
CA LEU A 649 -2.37 22.36 19.40
C LEU A 649 -3.78 22.28 19.94
N GLY A 650 -3.94 21.36 20.85
CA GLY A 650 -5.14 21.23 21.62
C GLY A 650 -6.33 20.70 20.82
N ASN A 651 -7.18 20.05 21.53
CA ASN A 651 -8.53 19.81 21.10
C ASN A 651 -9.33 21.10 21.22
N VAL A 652 -10.02 21.52 20.17
CA VAL A 652 -11.03 22.55 20.28
C VAL A 652 -12.38 21.87 20.46
N ASN A 653 -13.03 22.09 21.58
CA ASN A 653 -14.37 21.60 21.84
C ASN A 653 -15.33 22.77 21.95
N ILE A 654 -16.49 22.67 21.29
CA ILE A 654 -17.60 23.61 21.42
C ILE A 654 -18.63 22.95 22.35
N SER A 655 -18.91 23.60 23.46
CA SER A 655 -19.90 23.16 24.47
C SER A 655 -21.00 24.18 24.62
N MET A 656 -22.25 23.75 24.43
CA MET A 656 -23.45 24.57 24.57
C MET A 656 -24.69 23.69 24.71
N ASP A 657 -25.80 24.25 25.10
CA ASP A 657 -27.10 23.57 25.12
C ASP A 657 -27.56 23.25 23.71
N LYS A 658 -28.10 22.05 23.50
CA LYS A 658 -28.55 21.57 22.18
C LYS A 658 -29.95 22.08 21.80
N LYS A 659 -30.68 22.65 22.78
CA LYS A 659 -31.99 23.28 22.60
C LYS A 659 -31.99 24.64 23.27
N ILE A 660 -32.30 25.67 22.50
CA ILE A 660 -32.32 27.08 22.93
C ILE A 660 -33.73 27.60 22.72
N ASN A 661 -34.24 28.40 23.67
CA ASN A 661 -35.53 29.05 23.48
C ASN A 661 -35.38 30.36 22.69
N LEU A 662 -36.36 30.65 21.88
CA LEU A 662 -36.41 31.89 21.13
C LEU A 662 -36.48 33.09 22.06
N GLY A 663 -35.60 34.05 21.84
CA GLY A 663 -35.47 35.26 22.68
C GLY A 663 -34.44 35.15 23.80
N ASP A 664 -34.00 33.95 24.15
CA ASP A 664 -33.00 33.77 25.21
C ASP A 664 -31.59 34.15 24.78
N ASN A 665 -30.82 34.66 25.74
CA ASN A 665 -29.37 34.73 25.61
C ASN A 665 -28.77 33.40 26.08
N PHE A 666 -27.83 32.89 25.33
CA PHE A 666 -27.13 31.64 25.68
C PHE A 666 -25.63 31.76 25.46
N GLN A 667 -24.87 30.89 26.12
CA GLN A 667 -23.43 30.88 26.08
C GLN A 667 -22.91 29.70 25.29
N VAL A 668 -21.92 29.97 24.44
CA VAL A 668 -21.15 28.98 23.72
C VAL A 668 -19.74 28.99 24.27
N LYS A 669 -19.36 27.91 24.94
CA LYS A 669 -18.01 27.75 25.50
C LYS A 669 -17.11 27.03 24.52
N PHE A 670 -15.98 27.65 24.26
CA PHE A 670 -14.88 27.10 23.47
C PHE A 670 -13.80 26.69 24.44
N ASN A 671 -13.47 25.40 24.46
CA ASN A 671 -12.39 24.82 25.23
C ASN A 671 -11.28 24.37 24.31
N LEU A 672 -10.11 24.97 24.49
CA LEU A 672 -8.86 24.57 23.82
C LEU A 672 -8.00 23.89 24.90
N SER A 673 -7.65 22.61 24.68
CA SER A 673 -6.86 21.81 25.62
C SER A 673 -5.70 21.08 24.91
N ASP A 674 -4.79 20.50 25.67
CA ASP A 674 -3.68 19.66 25.18
C ASP A 674 -2.66 20.38 24.29
N PHE A 675 -2.18 21.53 24.72
CA PHE A 675 -1.21 22.35 23.96
C PHE A 675 0.21 21.78 23.88
N ASN A 676 0.47 20.54 24.31
CA ASN A 676 1.74 19.82 24.17
C ASN A 676 2.99 20.69 24.34
N GLU A 677 3.15 21.32 25.51
CA GLU A 677 4.29 22.18 25.87
C GLU A 677 4.47 23.45 25.00
N ILE A 678 3.52 23.77 24.13
CA ILE A 678 3.59 25.01 23.38
C ILE A 678 3.18 26.16 24.29
N VAL A 679 4.04 27.13 24.36
CA VAL A 679 3.79 28.37 25.09
C VAL A 679 2.94 29.27 24.22
N ALA A 680 1.62 29.12 24.32
CA ALA A 680 0.67 29.92 23.52
C ALA A 680 0.75 31.41 23.91
N GLY A 681 0.89 32.27 22.90
CA GLY A 681 0.88 33.72 23.10
C GLY A 681 -0.39 34.37 22.60
N LYS A 682 -0.91 33.90 21.46
CA LYS A 682 -2.10 34.47 20.80
C LYS A 682 -2.95 33.37 20.17
N TYR A 683 -4.25 33.63 20.10
CA TYR A 683 -5.19 32.80 19.35
C TYR A 683 -6.04 33.65 18.43
N ARG A 684 -6.25 33.19 17.21
CA ARG A 684 -7.15 33.81 16.24
C ARG A 684 -8.09 32.75 15.69
N ALA A 685 -9.39 33.06 15.60
CA ALA A 685 -10.35 32.17 14.95
C ALA A 685 -11.38 32.95 14.14
N LYS A 686 -11.86 32.33 13.07
CA LYS A 686 -13.08 32.76 12.36
C LYS A 686 -14.19 31.80 12.72
N ILE A 687 -15.27 32.36 13.27
CA ILE A 687 -16.43 31.62 13.74
C ILE A 687 -17.63 32.02 12.89
N LYS A 688 -18.21 31.04 12.21
CA LYS A 688 -19.38 31.21 11.37
C LYS A 688 -20.63 30.83 12.14
N PHE A 689 -21.70 31.61 11.94
CA PHE A 689 -23.02 31.38 12.53
C PHE A 689 -24.11 31.90 11.59
N GLN A 690 -25.37 31.57 11.84
CA GLN A 690 -26.48 32.09 11.03
C GLN A 690 -27.00 33.40 11.60
N GLY A 691 -26.53 34.55 11.09
CA GLY A 691 -26.87 35.89 11.61
C GLY A 691 -28.31 36.31 11.41
N GLU A 692 -29.13 35.56 10.69
CA GLU A 692 -30.57 35.69 10.63
C GLU A 692 -31.31 34.94 11.76
N LYS A 693 -30.61 34.02 12.44
CA LYS A 693 -31.11 33.20 13.56
C LYS A 693 -30.49 33.61 14.90
N LEU A 694 -29.30 34.18 14.87
CA LEU A 694 -28.46 34.46 16.03
C LEU A 694 -27.91 35.87 15.97
N GLU A 695 -27.96 36.60 17.06
CA GLU A 695 -27.30 37.88 17.29
C GLU A 695 -26.14 37.72 18.26
N PHE A 696 -24.92 38.11 17.88
CA PHE A 696 -23.77 38.06 18.77
C PHE A 696 -23.84 39.21 19.79
N ILE A 697 -23.63 38.90 21.07
CA ILE A 697 -23.72 39.90 22.17
C ILE A 697 -22.32 40.32 22.63
N LYS A 698 -21.50 39.40 23.09
CA LYS A 698 -20.14 39.63 23.61
C LYS A 698 -19.29 38.40 23.73
N GLY A 699 -17.98 38.58 23.92
CA GLY A 699 -17.02 37.52 24.25
C GLY A 699 -16.41 37.73 25.65
N LYS A 700 -16.00 36.63 26.29
CA LYS A 700 -15.30 36.63 27.58
C LYS A 700 -14.22 35.56 27.58
N LEU A 701 -13.01 35.92 28.02
CA LEU A 701 -11.92 35.00 28.29
C LEU A 701 -11.93 34.54 29.76
N GLU A 702 -11.69 33.23 29.99
CA GLU A 702 -11.61 32.69 31.38
C GLU A 702 -10.19 32.75 31.95
N LEU A 703 -9.19 33.12 31.15
CA LEU A 703 -7.80 33.33 31.56
C LEU A 703 -7.44 34.81 31.58
N SER A 704 -6.27 35.12 32.13
CA SER A 704 -5.71 36.48 32.12
C SER A 704 -5.21 36.82 30.69
N GLY A 705 -5.78 37.87 30.14
CA GLY A 705 -5.47 38.31 28.76
C GLY A 705 -6.59 39.16 28.19
N ASP A 706 -6.46 39.51 26.90
CA ASP A 706 -7.44 40.31 26.17
C ASP A 706 -8.13 39.46 25.09
N LEU A 707 -9.48 39.56 25.05
CA LEU A 707 -10.28 38.93 24.00
C LEU A 707 -11.04 40.01 23.21
N GLN A 708 -10.80 40.02 21.89
CA GLN A 708 -11.53 40.87 20.95
C GLN A 708 -12.34 39.96 20.03
N ALA A 709 -13.66 40.21 19.93
CA ALA A 709 -14.54 39.52 19.02
C ALA A 709 -15.19 40.54 18.08
N ASN A 710 -14.82 40.53 16.82
CA ASN A 710 -15.23 41.49 15.82
C ASN A 710 -16.16 40.87 14.79
N ILE A 711 -17.29 41.46 14.51
CA ILE A 711 -18.17 41.03 13.43
C ILE A 711 -17.55 41.44 12.09
N ILE A 712 -17.17 40.43 11.26
CA ILE A 712 -16.65 40.65 9.90
C ILE A 712 -17.80 40.89 8.92
N ASP A 713 -18.82 40.04 9.03
CA ASP A 713 -20.08 40.15 8.27
C ASP A 713 -21.25 39.60 9.10
N LYS A 714 -22.46 39.59 8.55
CA LYS A 714 -23.67 39.16 9.26
C LYS A 714 -23.62 37.70 9.78
N ASN A 715 -22.72 36.88 9.26
CA ASN A 715 -22.61 35.46 9.57
C ASN A 715 -21.25 35.05 10.13
N THR A 716 -20.31 36.00 10.31
CA THR A 716 -18.93 35.65 10.67
C THR A 716 -18.36 36.57 11.75
N LEU A 717 -17.79 35.97 12.80
CA LEU A 717 -16.99 36.63 13.81
C LEU A 717 -15.51 36.32 13.60
N GLU A 718 -14.63 37.29 13.83
CA GLU A 718 -13.22 37.09 14.08
C GLU A 718 -12.95 37.25 15.57
N VAL A 719 -12.39 36.22 16.17
CA VAL A 719 -11.97 36.21 17.59
C VAL A 719 -10.46 36.31 17.65
N LEU A 720 -9.97 37.31 18.41
CA LEU A 720 -8.54 37.51 18.66
C LEU A 720 -8.33 37.47 20.17
N ILE A 721 -7.43 36.60 20.65
CA ILE A 721 -7.03 36.46 22.03
C ILE A 721 -5.55 36.73 22.15
N ASN A 722 -5.15 37.60 23.07
CA ASN A 722 -3.78 37.81 23.52
C ASN A 722 -3.64 37.39 24.95
N LEU A 723 -2.80 36.41 25.25
CA LEU A 723 -2.60 35.91 26.60
C LEU A 723 -1.51 36.70 27.34
N ASP A 724 -1.74 36.98 28.63
CA ASP A 724 -0.73 37.57 29.48
C ASP A 724 0.35 36.54 29.85
N ALA A 725 1.53 37.04 30.28
CA ALA A 725 2.67 36.20 30.63
C ALA A 725 2.36 35.20 31.76
N SER A 726 1.38 35.46 32.61
CA SER A 726 0.92 34.57 33.68
C SER A 726 0.07 33.40 33.18
N SER A 727 -0.59 33.55 32.03
CA SER A 727 -1.48 32.55 31.42
C SER A 727 -0.78 31.65 30.41
N ILE A 728 0.44 31.99 30.06
CA ILE A 728 1.26 31.31 29.05
C ILE A 728 1.64 29.85 29.45
N LYS A 729 1.44 29.46 30.72
CA LYS A 729 1.73 28.10 31.24
C LYS A 729 0.50 27.19 31.32
N ALA A 730 -0.67 27.67 30.89
CA ALA A 730 -1.88 26.87 30.96
C ALA A 730 -1.95 25.86 29.82
N ASN A 731 -2.25 24.58 30.14
CA ASN A 731 -2.54 23.54 29.14
C ASN A 731 -3.96 23.63 28.57
N GLU A 732 -4.74 24.59 29.02
CA GLU A 732 -6.11 24.82 28.58
C GLU A 732 -6.40 26.31 28.43
N MET A 733 -7.16 26.69 27.45
CA MET A 733 -7.69 28.02 27.25
C MET A 733 -9.19 27.94 26.95
N ASN A 734 -9.98 28.63 27.84
CA ASN A 734 -11.41 28.69 27.67
C ASN A 734 -11.84 30.10 27.33
N PHE A 735 -12.69 30.25 26.32
CA PHE A 735 -13.40 31.50 26.08
C PHE A 735 -14.88 31.25 25.81
N ILE A 736 -15.71 32.22 26.07
CA ILE A 736 -17.16 32.14 25.98
C ILE A 736 -17.63 33.23 25.03
N LEU A 737 -18.48 32.87 24.07
CA LEU A 737 -19.24 33.81 23.25
C LEU A 737 -20.70 33.73 23.66
N GLU A 738 -21.34 34.89 23.86
CA GLU A 738 -22.76 35.02 24.18
C GLU A 738 -23.53 35.45 22.94
N PHE A 739 -24.57 34.68 22.65
CA PHE A 739 -25.48 34.95 21.53
C PHE A 739 -26.92 35.10 22.05
N LYS A 740 -27.76 35.75 21.25
CA LYS A 740 -29.20 35.78 21.44
C LYS A 740 -29.89 35.06 20.29
N ALA A 741 -30.83 34.20 20.62
CA ALA A 741 -31.67 33.55 19.61
C ALA A 741 -32.75 34.52 19.16
N ILE A 742 -32.72 34.90 17.87
CA ILE A 742 -33.58 35.96 17.32
C ILE A 742 -34.63 35.43 16.33
N ASP A 743 -34.49 34.21 15.85
CA ASP A 743 -35.48 33.52 15.03
C ASP A 743 -35.38 31.99 15.22
N LYS A 744 -36.48 31.28 14.90
CA LYS A 744 -36.60 29.83 15.05
C LYS A 744 -35.71 29.09 14.05
N ALA A 745 -35.21 27.93 14.47
CA ALA A 745 -34.49 27.01 13.63
C ALA A 745 -34.64 25.56 14.12
N GLU A 746 -35.07 24.65 13.24
CA GLU A 746 -35.05 23.22 13.52
C GLU A 746 -33.62 22.71 13.69
N LEU A 747 -32.72 23.26 12.89
CA LEU A 747 -31.26 23.02 12.97
C LEU A 747 -30.51 24.30 12.61
N THR A 748 -29.57 24.71 13.45
CA THR A 748 -28.60 25.77 13.20
C THR A 748 -27.24 25.36 13.75
N SER A 749 -26.18 26.06 13.43
CA SER A 749 -24.83 25.72 13.83
C SER A 749 -23.97 26.93 14.19
N ILE A 750 -22.96 26.67 15.01
CA ILE A 750 -21.79 27.52 15.22
C ILE A 750 -20.55 26.70 14.83
N GLU A 751 -19.75 27.25 13.93
CA GLU A 751 -18.63 26.57 13.29
C GLU A 751 -17.34 27.38 13.44
N ILE A 752 -16.24 26.73 13.81
CA ILE A 752 -14.90 27.29 13.63
C ILE A 752 -14.43 26.96 12.21
N THR A 753 -14.42 27.92 11.32
CA THR A 753 -14.01 27.73 9.92
C THR A 753 -12.50 27.89 9.69
N SER A 754 -11.83 28.61 10.55
CA SER A 754 -10.38 28.69 10.64
C SER A 754 -9.99 29.05 12.06
N SER A 755 -8.91 28.48 12.56
CA SER A 755 -8.31 28.91 13.81
C SER A 755 -6.80 28.72 13.78
N GLU A 756 -6.10 29.62 14.44
CA GLU A 756 -4.67 29.74 14.47
C GLU A 756 -4.23 30.03 15.92
N LEU A 757 -3.36 29.20 16.46
CA LEU A 757 -2.64 29.48 17.70
C LEU A 757 -1.26 30.02 17.35
N ILE A 758 -0.83 31.12 17.94
CA ILE A 758 0.48 31.71 17.71
C ILE A 758 1.26 31.60 19.02
N ASP A 759 2.42 30.95 18.98
CA ASP A 759 3.28 30.82 20.15
C ASP A 759 4.05 32.11 20.47
N VAL A 760 4.73 32.11 21.60
CA VAL A 760 5.53 33.28 22.02
C VAL A 760 6.74 33.56 21.12
N LYS A 761 7.14 32.60 20.27
CA LYS A 761 8.19 32.78 19.23
C LYS A 761 7.61 33.28 17.91
N GLY A 762 6.30 33.46 17.81
CA GLY A 762 5.61 33.93 16.61
C GLY A 762 5.32 32.84 15.59
N ARG A 763 5.47 31.56 15.94
CA ARG A 763 5.10 30.42 15.08
C ARG A 763 3.61 30.23 15.11
N SER A 764 3.00 29.97 13.98
CA SER A 764 1.56 29.85 13.80
C SER A 764 1.19 28.39 13.56
N PHE A 765 0.09 27.97 14.15
CA PHE A 765 -0.40 26.60 14.12
C PHE A 765 -1.90 26.62 13.84
N ASN A 766 -2.30 26.06 12.71
CA ASN A 766 -3.69 25.95 12.29
C ASN A 766 -4.40 24.80 13.01
N GLN A 767 -5.67 24.99 13.33
CA GLN A 767 -6.50 23.99 14.00
C GLN A 767 -7.63 23.48 13.11
N LYS A 768 -8.20 22.34 13.49
CA LYS A 768 -9.28 21.68 12.73
C LYS A 768 -10.57 22.48 12.72
N TYR A 769 -11.33 22.28 11.66
CA TYR A 769 -12.73 22.61 11.54
C TYR A 769 -13.55 21.93 12.63
N VAL A 770 -14.34 22.69 13.38
CA VAL A 770 -15.22 22.19 14.46
C VAL A 770 -16.59 22.82 14.30
N ILE A 771 -17.64 22.01 14.38
CA ILE A 771 -19.03 22.42 14.26
C ILE A 771 -19.84 21.93 15.47
N SER A 772 -20.75 22.78 15.97
CA SER A 772 -21.76 22.41 16.94
C SER A 772 -23.15 22.77 16.43
N GLU A 773 -24.00 21.77 16.32
CA GLU A 773 -25.38 21.91 15.83
C GLU A 773 -26.38 21.92 16.98
N PHE A 774 -27.47 22.70 16.86
CA PHE A 774 -28.52 22.84 17.87
C PHE A 774 -29.83 23.37 17.26
N SER A 775 -30.94 23.33 18.03
CA SER A 775 -32.27 23.86 17.64
C SER A 775 -32.64 25.10 18.42
N ILE A 776 -33.51 25.98 17.82
CA ILE A 776 -34.12 27.12 18.47
C ILE A 776 -35.62 26.91 18.44
N GLU A 777 -36.24 26.70 19.60
CA GLU A 777 -37.65 26.37 19.82
C GLU A 777 -38.44 27.56 20.39
N ASP A 778 -39.75 27.59 20.20
CA ASP A 778 -40.63 28.59 20.78
C ASP A 778 -41.07 28.16 22.20
N ASN A 779 -40.92 29.03 23.17
CA ASN A 779 -41.49 28.81 24.50
C ASN A 779 -43.03 28.90 24.42
N LYS A 780 -43.71 27.81 24.08
CA LYS A 780 -45.12 27.66 24.40
C LYS A 780 -45.23 27.30 25.87
N GLU A 781 -45.55 28.29 26.72
CA GLU A 781 -46.09 27.98 28.02
C GLU A 781 -47.32 27.11 27.88
N ASP A 782 -47.24 25.86 28.24
CA ASP A 782 -48.41 25.05 28.55
C ASP A 782 -49.10 25.68 29.77
N LYS A 783 -50.12 26.48 29.54
CA LYS A 783 -51.09 26.84 30.60
C LYS A 783 -51.74 25.54 31.07
N PRO A 784 -51.79 25.27 32.39
CA PRO A 784 -52.52 24.14 32.92
C PRO A 784 -54.01 24.39 32.67
N LEU A 785 -54.63 23.47 31.92
CA LEU A 785 -56.11 23.35 31.83
C LEU A 785 -56.62 22.98 33.23
N SER A 786 -57.42 23.86 33.80
CA SER A 786 -58.26 23.60 35.02
C SER A 786 -59.24 22.49 34.73
N PRO A 787 -59.52 21.59 35.69
CA PRO A 787 -60.50 20.53 35.52
C PRO A 787 -61.89 21.11 35.82
N ASP A 788 -62.86 20.84 34.93
CA ASP A 788 -64.23 20.58 35.34
C ASP A 788 -65.14 20.15 34.16
N GLU A 789 -65.91 19.14 34.57
CA GLU A 789 -67.26 18.67 34.19
C GLU A 789 -67.46 17.82 32.93
N ASP A 790 -67.62 16.57 33.29
CA ASP A 790 -68.63 15.55 32.90
C ASP A 790 -69.55 15.80 31.73
N LYS A 791 -69.59 14.82 30.79
CA LYS A 791 -70.73 13.92 30.62
C LYS A 791 -70.51 12.96 29.45
N GLU A 792 -70.73 11.69 29.79
CA GLU A 792 -71.35 10.55 29.09
C GLU A 792 -71.88 10.81 27.68
N ASP A 793 -71.61 9.93 26.71
CA ASP A 793 -72.38 8.77 26.33
C ASP A 793 -71.78 8.06 25.08
N GLU A 794 -71.67 6.78 25.29
CA GLU A 794 -72.06 5.56 24.55
C GLU A 794 -71.84 5.46 23.03
N GLU A 795 -71.15 4.37 22.76
CA GLU A 795 -71.56 3.26 21.92
C GLU A 795 -71.21 3.29 20.40
N ASN A 796 -70.60 2.24 20.12
CA ASN A 796 -70.77 1.22 19.05
C ASN A 796 -69.80 1.24 17.88
N ASN A 797 -69.05 0.20 17.97
CA ASN A 797 -68.95 -0.97 17.08
C ASN A 797 -68.70 -0.83 15.55
N GLU A 798 -67.81 -1.67 15.24
CA GLU A 798 -67.72 -2.63 14.14
C GLU A 798 -66.82 -2.29 12.96
N ASP A 799 -65.78 -3.07 12.97
CA ASP A 799 -65.34 -4.03 11.93
C ASP A 799 -64.95 -3.55 10.50
N LEU A 800 -63.86 -4.03 10.16
CA LEU A 800 -63.47 -4.77 8.94
C LEU A 800 -62.31 -4.19 8.10
N GLU A 801 -61.35 -5.00 8.12
CA GLU A 801 -60.53 -5.55 7.00
C GLU A 801 -59.66 -4.68 6.12
N ASN A 802 -58.44 -5.11 6.16
CA ASN A 802 -57.45 -5.39 5.09
C ASN A 802 -57.26 -4.39 3.96
N SER A 803 -56.05 -3.96 3.85
CA SER A 803 -55.25 -4.26 2.65
C SER A 803 -53.81 -3.80 2.78
N ASP A 804 -52.94 -4.69 2.37
CA ASP A 804 -51.50 -4.48 2.09
C ASP A 804 -51.24 -3.20 1.31
N ASP A 805 -50.14 -2.52 1.62
CA ASP A 805 -49.16 -2.26 0.60
C ASP A 805 -47.83 -1.66 1.16
N ASN A 806 -46.79 -2.16 0.55
CA ASN A 806 -45.41 -1.81 0.63
C ASN A 806 -45.10 -0.31 0.68
N ASN A 807 -44.12 0.08 1.53
CA ASN A 807 -43.32 1.26 1.25
C ASN A 807 -41.86 1.00 1.58
N GLU A 808 -41.08 0.86 0.51
CA GLU A 808 -39.62 0.97 0.50
C GLU A 808 -39.20 2.40 0.85
N GLU A 809 -38.40 2.52 1.89
CA GLU A 809 -37.69 3.79 2.18
C GLU A 809 -36.51 3.97 1.22
N LYS A 810 -36.58 4.94 0.36
CA LYS A 810 -35.49 5.49 -0.45
C LYS A 810 -34.70 6.52 0.34
N LEU A 811 -33.42 6.29 0.45
CA LEU A 811 -32.42 7.29 0.87
C LEU A 811 -32.31 8.44 -0.15
N PRO A 812 -32.14 9.68 0.26
CA PRO A 812 -32.04 10.81 -0.66
C PRO A 812 -30.65 10.93 -1.29
N GLN A 813 -30.61 10.98 -2.61
CA GLN A 813 -29.47 11.42 -3.39
C GLN A 813 -29.41 12.95 -3.39
N THR A 814 -28.27 13.50 -2.94
CA THR A 814 -27.93 14.90 -3.20
C THR A 814 -27.12 14.99 -4.49
N GLY A 815 -27.80 15.40 -5.57
CA GLY A 815 -27.16 15.83 -6.80
C GLY A 815 -27.07 17.36 -6.82
N SER A 816 -25.89 17.90 -7.02
CA SER A 816 -25.71 19.29 -7.42
C SER A 816 -25.32 19.35 -8.90
N ASN A 817 -26.20 19.90 -9.70
CA ASN A 817 -25.93 20.33 -11.08
C ASN A 817 -24.97 21.52 -11.09
N VAL A 818 -23.88 21.42 -11.84
CA VAL A 818 -23.26 22.59 -12.47
C VAL A 818 -23.01 22.27 -13.94
N GLY A 819 -23.43 23.22 -14.75
CA GLY A 819 -23.72 23.19 -16.16
C GLY A 819 -22.55 22.84 -17.09
N LYS A 820 -22.98 22.34 -18.22
CA LYS A 820 -22.24 22.19 -19.49
C LYS A 820 -21.78 23.57 -20.00
N GLU A 821 -20.59 23.59 -20.53
CA GLU A 821 -20.18 24.07 -21.87
C GLU A 821 -18.68 24.27 -21.90
N PHE A 822 -17.98 23.53 -22.74
CA PHE A 822 -17.21 24.05 -23.86
C PHE A 822 -16.62 22.91 -24.70
N ILE A 823 -16.80 23.09 -25.99
CA ILE A 823 -16.56 22.16 -27.08
C ILE A 823 -15.24 22.50 -27.80
N PHE A 824 -14.53 21.47 -28.25
CA PHE A 824 -13.63 21.36 -29.40
C PHE A 824 -12.28 22.11 -29.47
N GLY A 825 -11.26 21.35 -29.73
CA GLY A 825 -10.02 21.73 -30.39
C GLY A 825 -9.14 20.52 -30.71
N LEU A 826 -9.34 19.98 -31.90
CA LEU A 826 -8.49 18.98 -32.57
C LEU A 826 -7.08 19.56 -32.85
N GLY A 827 -6.05 18.72 -32.71
CA GLY A 827 -4.73 19.02 -33.27
C GLY A 827 -3.73 17.90 -33.07
N SER A 828 -3.77 16.93 -33.98
CA SER A 828 -2.71 15.93 -34.20
C SER A 828 -1.39 16.61 -34.58
N LEU A 829 -0.27 16.09 -34.05
CA LEU A 829 0.94 15.84 -34.85
C LEU A 829 1.96 15.00 -34.07
N SER A 830 2.22 13.84 -34.58
CA SER A 830 3.34 12.95 -34.25
C SER A 830 4.67 13.57 -34.69
N LEU A 831 5.71 13.41 -33.87
CA LEU A 831 7.08 13.32 -34.39
C LEU A 831 7.94 12.49 -33.43
N LEU A 832 8.45 11.41 -33.98
CA LEU A 832 9.51 10.55 -33.46
C LEU A 832 10.82 11.34 -33.31
N ALA A 833 11.51 11.16 -32.18
CA ALA A 833 12.97 11.29 -32.15
C ALA A 833 13.52 10.33 -31.09
N GLY A 834 14.09 9.23 -31.57
CA GLY A 834 14.88 8.32 -30.76
C GLY A 834 16.22 8.93 -30.39
N ILE A 835 16.62 8.81 -29.13
CA ILE A 835 17.99 9.08 -28.68
C ILE A 835 18.53 7.80 -28.08
N GLY A 836 19.45 7.19 -28.87
CA GLY A 836 20.21 6.03 -28.44
C GLY A 836 21.25 6.37 -27.39
N LEU A 837 21.21 5.72 -26.27
CA LEU A 837 22.28 5.72 -25.28
C LEU A 837 23.32 4.65 -25.64
N LYS A 838 24.46 5.09 -26.10
CA LYS A 838 25.67 4.26 -26.26
C LYS A 838 26.27 3.92 -24.90
N SER A 839 26.20 2.67 -24.51
CA SER A 839 27.00 2.14 -23.40
C SER A 839 28.46 1.98 -23.82
N LYS A 840 29.39 2.66 -23.19
CA LYS A 840 30.83 2.41 -23.33
C LYS A 840 31.23 1.24 -22.46
N ARG A 841 31.62 0.15 -23.09
CA ARG A 841 32.36 -0.95 -22.45
C ARG A 841 33.77 -0.47 -22.06
N PHE A 842 34.09 -0.50 -20.79
CA PHE A 842 35.46 -0.43 -20.31
C PHE A 842 36.12 -1.82 -20.43
N LYS A 843 37.16 -1.93 -21.26
CA LYS A 843 38.11 -3.06 -21.23
C LYS A 843 39.13 -2.80 -20.12
N ARG A 844 39.26 -3.74 -19.19
CA ARG A 844 40.41 -3.84 -18.31
C ARG A 844 41.60 -4.41 -19.05
N LYS A 845 42.75 -3.76 -18.85
CA LYS A 845 44.03 -4.42 -18.81
C LYS A 845 44.35 -4.71 -17.36
#